data_15ebeb87f5122c826eb456415d1426f3
#
_entry.id   15ebeb87f5122c826eb456415d1426f3
#
_cell.length_a   1.000
_cell.length_b   1.000
_cell.length_c   1.000
_cell.angle_alpha   90.00
_cell.angle_beta   90.00
_cell.angle_gamma   90.00
#
_symmetry.space_group_name_H-M   'P 1'
#
loop_
_entity.id
_entity.type
_entity.pdbx_description
1 polymer ?
#
loop_
_entity_poly.entity_id
_entity_poly.type
_entity_poly.pdbx_seq_one_letter_code
_entity_poly.pdbx_strand_id
1 'polypeptide(L)'
;MVRDLSFSGNRAIDDATLRMSMATSRSSAFARWPLVRGLGFLGEKKYLNETQFRRDVLRILALYRRSGYREATVDTIVRRTDRDVYIRFIIEEGEPVRVTSFQLTGLGDIVDERRLASNLPLRVGDPFNLLLLQSSADNVRALLRNRGYPFPEIFEGYDVRLEQHTADVSFTVSPGPRVTVDSILVTGTETIEESVVRKAISVHAGDVFDESRLFRSELNLYRLNLFNFASVGIADSLEREQGDTTVTVHVRVSEASLHRLRLGGGYGTIDCFRVLSGWTLYNFLGAGRTLDISARFSKLGVGEPTDWGFQNNVCPALSDEDSVRLRLNYNVSVSLQEPFFLSTRTSAAVTFGAEQYTEFAAYLRQSIGGSFAVTWRTPFEVPITGSYSLGRAKTEADPATFCEFLDVCRIEDTDVFTEPRFRATFGLNFVWDRANSVLNPTRGHRLTAEFRHASDFLGSDSLIQFTRGLVEFASYYRVARRAVFAWRLRFGAVVAPRLNLESGAERFIPAEDRMYGGGPNSVRGYGQNELGPLVRVLERGTYDSTTGRVDDAAVVRTSASGGDQVIFANAELRFPLPVFAGRLVGAVFVDAGQVAQRGEEAVTLSGIRVTPGVGFRVATALGPIRLDIGYNGYAPRSSRLYKPEEGELVLLAEDYTPDTSGLLGKFRLHFSVGQAF
;
A
#
# COMPACT_ATOMS: atom_id res chain seq x y z
N MET A 1 8.24 -39.62 -4.94
CA MET A 1 8.30 -38.16 -4.69
C MET A 1 8.66 -37.90 -3.23
N VAL A 2 9.29 -36.74 -2.92
CA VAL A 2 9.56 -36.35 -1.53
C VAL A 2 8.24 -35.95 -0.85
N ARG A 3 7.73 -36.83 0.02
CA ARG A 3 6.46 -36.66 0.71
C ARG A 3 6.63 -35.88 2.02
N ASP A 4 7.68 -36.17 2.76
CA ASP A 4 7.99 -35.46 3.99
C ASP A 4 9.48 -35.17 4.09
N LEU A 5 9.79 -34.04 4.73
CA LEU A 5 11.13 -33.59 5.03
C LEU A 5 11.08 -32.88 6.38
N SER A 6 11.68 -33.50 7.38
CA SER A 6 11.68 -33.05 8.77
C SER A 6 13.09 -32.99 9.35
N PHE A 7 13.23 -32.20 10.40
CA PHE A 7 14.47 -32.06 11.16
C PHE A 7 14.18 -32.44 12.60
N SER A 8 15.18 -32.95 13.27
CA SER A 8 15.15 -33.25 14.70
C SER A 8 16.49 -32.93 15.33
N GLY A 9 16.47 -32.41 16.56
CA GLY A 9 17.66 -31.99 17.29
C GLY A 9 18.13 -30.56 17.03
N ASN A 10 17.59 -29.89 16.04
CA ASN A 10 17.90 -28.50 15.68
C ASN A 10 17.23 -27.51 16.63
N ARG A 11 17.92 -27.06 17.64
CA ARG A 11 17.46 -26.05 18.62
C ARG A 11 17.94 -24.63 18.27
N ALA A 12 19.18 -24.53 17.81
CA ALA A 12 19.84 -23.26 17.51
C ALA A 12 19.43 -22.66 16.15
N ILE A 13 19.18 -23.50 15.15
CA ILE A 13 18.79 -23.07 13.81
C ILE A 13 17.41 -23.62 13.49
N ASP A 14 16.49 -22.72 13.16
CA ASP A 14 15.11 -23.09 12.87
C ASP A 14 14.97 -23.89 11.54
N ASP A 15 13.91 -24.68 11.47
CA ASP A 15 13.56 -25.49 10.28
C ASP A 15 13.48 -24.67 8.99
N ALA A 16 13.10 -23.39 9.06
CA ALA A 16 12.92 -22.56 7.88
C ALA A 16 14.29 -22.18 7.30
N THR A 17 15.23 -21.82 8.15
CA THR A 17 16.62 -21.51 7.78
C THR A 17 17.31 -22.75 7.22
N LEU A 18 17.16 -23.92 7.86
CA LEU A 18 17.68 -25.17 7.34
C LEU A 18 17.15 -25.51 5.95
N ARG A 19 15.85 -25.38 5.74
CA ARG A 19 15.25 -25.62 4.41
C ARG A 19 15.67 -24.62 3.35
N MET A 20 15.96 -23.36 3.72
CA MET A 20 16.47 -22.36 2.77
C MET A 20 17.91 -22.65 2.33
N SER A 21 18.69 -23.30 3.18
CA SER A 21 20.08 -23.70 2.86
C SER A 21 20.17 -24.92 1.96
N MET A 22 19.05 -25.62 1.69
CA MET A 22 18.99 -26.88 0.97
C MET A 22 18.37 -26.74 -0.42
N ALA A 23 18.77 -27.64 -1.33
CA ALA A 23 18.12 -27.79 -2.64
C ALA A 23 16.96 -28.80 -2.58
N THR A 24 17.04 -29.82 -1.75
CA THR A 24 15.99 -30.81 -1.57
C THR A 24 14.78 -30.19 -0.86
N SER A 25 13.62 -30.30 -1.46
CA SER A 25 12.39 -29.77 -0.92
C SER A 25 11.25 -30.78 -0.98
N ARG A 26 10.31 -30.65 -0.03
CA ARG A 26 9.11 -31.51 -0.04
C ARG A 26 8.13 -31.12 -1.13
N SER A 27 7.40 -32.09 -1.65
CA SER A 27 6.29 -31.88 -2.57
C SER A 27 5.16 -31.07 -1.91
N SER A 28 4.38 -30.35 -2.70
CA SER A 28 3.27 -29.53 -2.20
C SER A 28 2.24 -30.39 -1.44
N ALA A 29 1.45 -29.76 -0.56
CA ALA A 29 0.44 -30.45 0.25
C ALA A 29 -0.57 -31.23 -0.61
N PHE A 30 -0.96 -30.70 -1.76
CA PHE A 30 -1.92 -31.31 -2.66
C PHE A 30 -1.34 -32.46 -3.49
N ALA A 31 -0.08 -32.35 -3.94
CA ALA A 31 0.59 -33.46 -4.56
C ALA A 31 0.71 -34.70 -3.62
N ARG A 32 0.57 -34.48 -2.32
CA ARG A 32 0.64 -35.48 -1.25
C ARG A 32 -0.73 -36.09 -0.89
N TRP A 33 -1.85 -35.43 -1.26
CA TRP A 33 -3.21 -35.88 -0.91
C TRP A 33 -3.67 -37.01 -1.82
N PRO A 34 -4.13 -38.17 -1.29
CA PRO A 34 -4.42 -39.37 -2.09
C PRO A 34 -5.46 -39.12 -3.17
N LEU A 35 -6.53 -38.38 -2.88
CA LEU A 35 -7.66 -38.11 -3.78
C LEU A 35 -7.30 -37.18 -4.96
N VAL A 36 -6.29 -36.35 -4.84
CA VAL A 36 -5.94 -35.34 -5.85
C VAL A 36 -4.65 -35.69 -6.60
N ARG A 37 -3.93 -36.69 -6.12
CA ARG A 37 -2.63 -37.12 -6.64
C ARG A 37 -2.64 -37.51 -8.12
N GLY A 38 -3.79 -38.03 -8.63
CA GLY A 38 -3.98 -38.40 -10.02
C GLY A 38 -4.12 -37.21 -10.99
N LEU A 39 -4.51 -36.03 -10.48
CA LEU A 39 -4.70 -34.86 -11.28
C LEU A 39 -3.34 -34.15 -11.45
N GLY A 40 -2.68 -34.39 -12.58
CA GLY A 40 -1.30 -33.98 -12.86
C GLY A 40 -1.03 -32.48 -12.83
N PHE A 41 -2.08 -31.64 -12.90
CA PHE A 41 -2.00 -30.16 -12.83
C PHE A 41 -2.16 -29.62 -11.41
N LEU A 42 -2.49 -30.46 -10.41
CA LEU A 42 -2.70 -30.06 -9.04
C LEU A 42 -1.46 -30.40 -8.19
N GLY A 43 -0.69 -29.36 -7.86
CA GLY A 43 0.42 -29.42 -6.93
C GLY A 43 1.78 -29.80 -7.55
N GLU A 44 2.83 -29.16 -7.04
CA GLU A 44 4.20 -29.40 -7.48
C GLU A 44 4.77 -30.67 -6.85
N LYS A 45 5.20 -31.63 -7.70
CA LYS A 45 5.87 -32.87 -7.29
C LYS A 45 7.38 -32.65 -7.30
N LYS A 46 8.02 -32.86 -6.16
CA LYS A 46 9.48 -32.81 -6.02
C LYS A 46 10.01 -34.25 -5.87
N TYR A 47 11.01 -34.57 -6.61
CA TYR A 47 11.68 -35.87 -6.56
C TYR A 47 13.02 -35.79 -5.88
N LEU A 48 13.43 -36.86 -5.22
CA LEU A 48 14.72 -36.91 -4.59
C LEU A 48 15.81 -37.01 -5.68
N ASN A 49 16.76 -36.06 -5.62
CA ASN A 49 18.00 -36.13 -6.36
C ASN A 49 19.11 -36.49 -5.37
N GLU A 50 19.68 -37.66 -5.47
CA GLU A 50 20.68 -38.20 -4.56
C GLU A 50 21.91 -37.34 -4.43
N THR A 51 22.40 -36.79 -5.54
CA THR A 51 23.58 -35.91 -5.55
C THR A 51 23.31 -34.61 -4.80
N GLN A 52 22.15 -34.00 -5.01
CA GLN A 52 21.76 -32.79 -4.29
C GLN A 52 21.51 -33.08 -2.81
N PHE A 53 20.90 -34.19 -2.49
CA PHE A 53 20.64 -34.61 -1.12
C PHE A 53 21.94 -34.78 -0.31
N ARG A 54 22.96 -35.47 -0.89
CA ARG A 54 24.28 -35.57 -0.23
C ARG A 54 24.92 -34.21 -0.03
N ARG A 55 24.79 -33.30 -0.98
CA ARG A 55 25.26 -31.92 -0.82
C ARG A 55 24.49 -31.14 0.24
N ASP A 56 23.21 -31.44 0.44
CA ASP A 56 22.40 -30.78 1.46
C ASP A 56 22.84 -31.12 2.88
N VAL A 57 23.27 -32.38 3.12
CA VAL A 57 23.91 -32.75 4.39
C VAL A 57 25.12 -31.88 4.66
N LEU A 58 25.99 -31.69 3.67
CA LEU A 58 27.17 -30.83 3.79
C LEU A 58 26.82 -29.34 3.97
N ARG A 59 25.75 -28.87 3.30
CA ARG A 59 25.28 -27.50 3.46
C ARG A 59 24.78 -27.23 4.89
N ILE A 60 24.01 -28.15 5.45
CA ILE A 60 23.53 -28.07 6.83
C ILE A 60 24.72 -28.05 7.78
N LEU A 61 25.67 -29.00 7.62
CA LEU A 61 26.85 -29.06 8.43
C LEU A 61 27.72 -27.79 8.37
N ALA A 62 27.89 -27.26 7.15
CA ALA A 62 28.61 -26.00 6.94
C ALA A 62 27.88 -24.80 7.60
N LEU A 63 26.55 -24.76 7.57
CA LEU A 63 25.75 -23.75 8.22
C LEU A 63 25.95 -23.78 9.74
N TYR A 64 25.88 -24.97 10.37
CA TYR A 64 26.12 -25.13 11.80
C TYR A 64 27.54 -24.73 12.21
N ARG A 65 28.54 -25.19 11.45
CA ARG A 65 29.96 -24.85 11.73
C ARG A 65 30.22 -23.34 11.58
N ARG A 66 29.62 -22.69 10.62
CA ARG A 66 29.70 -21.22 10.46
C ARG A 66 28.97 -20.46 11.57
N SER A 67 27.93 -21.07 12.14
CA SER A 67 27.14 -20.48 13.23
C SER A 67 27.71 -20.74 14.63
N GLY A 68 28.92 -21.33 14.73
CA GLY A 68 29.62 -21.55 15.99
C GLY A 68 29.49 -22.96 16.56
N TYR A 69 28.77 -23.86 15.91
CA TYR A 69 28.60 -25.25 16.33
C TYR A 69 29.58 -26.15 15.57
N ARG A 70 30.83 -26.19 16.06
CA ARG A 70 31.94 -26.85 15.36
C ARG A 70 31.85 -28.36 15.38
N GLU A 71 31.28 -28.92 16.45
CA GLU A 71 31.09 -30.37 16.66
C GLU A 71 29.78 -30.91 16.11
N ALA A 72 28.98 -30.05 15.46
CA ALA A 72 27.71 -30.47 14.90
C ALA A 72 27.87 -31.64 13.94
N THR A 73 26.99 -32.63 14.11
CA THR A 73 26.86 -33.79 13.22
C THR A 73 25.46 -33.81 12.59
N VAL A 74 25.38 -34.33 11.38
CA VAL A 74 24.14 -34.44 10.65
C VAL A 74 24.03 -35.85 10.09
N ASP A 75 23.07 -36.60 10.59
CA ASP A 75 22.70 -37.90 10.07
C ASP A 75 21.35 -37.87 9.37
N THR A 76 21.04 -38.87 8.59
CA THR A 76 19.83 -38.88 7.78
C THR A 76 19.11 -40.24 7.80
N ILE A 77 17.82 -40.22 8.02
CA ILE A 77 16.94 -41.38 7.82
C ILE A 77 16.12 -41.18 6.56
N VAL A 78 16.33 -42.05 5.55
CA VAL A 78 15.57 -42.01 4.32
C VAL A 78 14.74 -43.28 4.23
N ARG A 79 13.42 -43.15 4.39
CA ARG A 79 12.49 -44.26 4.22
C ARG A 79 11.84 -44.13 2.84
N ARG A 80 11.95 -45.16 2.04
CA ARG A 80 11.37 -45.24 0.70
C ARG A 80 10.21 -46.24 0.68
N THR A 81 9.16 -45.88 -0.01
CA THR A 81 8.05 -46.73 -0.42
C THR A 81 7.99 -46.73 -1.95
N ASP A 82 7.18 -47.57 -2.56
CA ASP A 82 7.09 -47.68 -4.01
C ASP A 82 6.91 -46.35 -4.75
N ARG A 83 6.32 -45.36 -4.09
CA ARG A 83 5.95 -44.07 -4.71
C ARG A 83 6.49 -42.86 -3.98
N ASP A 84 6.84 -42.99 -2.70
CA ASP A 84 7.13 -41.85 -1.82
C ASP A 84 8.45 -42.02 -1.07
N VAL A 85 9.08 -40.86 -0.76
CA VAL A 85 10.30 -40.78 0.02
C VAL A 85 10.05 -39.89 1.21
N TYR A 86 10.42 -40.32 2.40
CA TYR A 86 10.37 -39.62 3.66
C TYR A 86 11.81 -39.36 4.11
N ILE A 87 12.15 -38.15 4.41
CA ILE A 87 13.49 -37.74 4.78
C ILE A 87 13.43 -37.08 6.17
N ARG A 88 14.26 -37.57 7.07
CA ARG A 88 14.47 -36.95 8.35
C ARG A 88 15.97 -36.66 8.53
N PHE A 89 16.32 -35.43 8.80
CA PHE A 89 17.65 -35.04 9.22
C PHE A 89 17.70 -35.09 10.74
N ILE A 90 18.66 -35.79 11.28
CA ILE A 90 18.97 -35.88 12.72
C ILE A 90 20.21 -35.02 12.93
N ILE A 91 20.08 -34.01 13.75
CA ILE A 91 21.14 -33.04 14.00
C ILE A 91 21.52 -33.12 15.47
N GLU A 92 22.78 -33.37 15.72
CA GLU A 92 23.39 -33.22 17.03
C GLU A 92 24.24 -31.97 16.97
N GLU A 93 23.80 -30.90 17.63
CA GLU A 93 24.41 -29.57 17.48
C GLU A 93 25.77 -29.48 18.21
N GLY A 94 25.94 -30.26 19.29
CA GLY A 94 27.08 -30.09 20.20
C GLY A 94 27.03 -28.78 20.99
N GLU A 95 28.06 -28.51 21.73
CA GLU A 95 28.18 -27.22 22.43
C GLU A 95 28.69 -26.12 21.50
N PRO A 96 28.09 -24.92 21.55
CA PRO A 96 28.54 -23.81 20.71
C PRO A 96 29.86 -23.23 21.26
N VAL A 97 30.79 -22.94 20.37
CA VAL A 97 31.92 -22.09 20.69
C VAL A 97 31.39 -20.67 20.96
N ARG A 98 31.64 -20.13 22.15
CA ARG A 98 31.15 -18.79 22.55
C ARG A 98 32.26 -17.76 22.53
N VAL A 99 31.88 -16.53 22.14
CA VAL A 99 32.79 -15.38 22.21
C VAL A 99 33.04 -15.02 23.68
N THR A 100 34.27 -15.11 24.15
CA THR A 100 34.68 -14.78 25.51
C THR A 100 35.25 -13.37 25.62
N SER A 101 35.90 -12.89 24.56
CA SER A 101 36.40 -11.52 24.50
C SER A 101 36.19 -10.96 23.09
N PHE A 102 35.92 -9.66 23.01
CA PHE A 102 35.90 -8.90 21.78
C PHE A 102 36.71 -7.63 21.96
N GLN A 103 37.89 -7.59 21.36
CA GLN A 103 38.80 -6.45 21.43
C GLN A 103 38.72 -5.67 20.13
N LEU A 104 38.51 -4.37 20.24
CA LEU A 104 38.50 -3.42 19.13
C LEU A 104 39.54 -2.35 19.44
N THR A 105 40.50 -2.18 18.55
CA THR A 105 41.65 -1.27 18.75
C THR A 105 41.96 -0.49 17.47
N GLY A 106 42.57 0.68 17.62
CA GLY A 106 43.04 1.50 16.50
C GLY A 106 42.09 2.60 16.07
N LEU A 107 40.98 2.83 16.81
CA LEU A 107 40.04 3.91 16.51
C LEU A 107 40.38 5.22 17.22
N GLY A 108 41.24 5.21 18.24
CA GLY A 108 41.67 6.40 18.97
C GLY A 108 40.49 7.25 19.44
N ASP A 109 40.54 8.57 19.14
CA ASP A 109 39.47 9.53 19.52
C ASP A 109 38.27 9.55 18.56
N ILE A 110 38.26 8.74 17.50
CA ILE A 110 37.18 8.74 16.50
C ILE A 110 35.87 8.22 17.09
N VAL A 111 35.96 7.14 17.89
CA VAL A 111 34.83 6.46 18.54
C VAL A 111 35.27 5.76 19.81
N ASP A 112 34.39 5.72 20.81
CA ASP A 112 34.55 4.88 21.97
C ASP A 112 34.50 3.39 21.54
N GLU A 113 35.68 2.73 21.56
CA GLU A 113 35.84 1.36 21.09
C GLU A 113 35.03 0.34 21.91
N ARG A 114 34.91 0.55 23.23
CA ARG A 114 34.13 -0.34 24.11
C ARG A 114 32.65 -0.25 23.81
N ARG A 115 32.14 0.97 23.65
CA ARG A 115 30.75 1.22 23.34
C ARG A 115 30.40 0.71 21.93
N LEU A 116 31.31 0.85 20.97
CA LEU A 116 31.12 0.32 19.63
C LEU A 116 31.10 -1.21 19.66
N ALA A 117 32.06 -1.87 20.28
CA ALA A 117 32.15 -3.32 20.39
C ALA A 117 30.87 -3.94 20.98
N SER A 118 30.28 -3.31 22.01
CA SER A 118 29.04 -3.79 22.64
C SER A 118 27.79 -3.68 21.73
N ASN A 119 27.84 -2.87 20.66
CA ASN A 119 26.74 -2.66 19.73
C ASN A 119 26.93 -3.36 18.37
N LEU A 120 28.02 -4.07 18.18
CA LEU A 120 28.25 -4.85 16.96
C LEU A 120 27.32 -6.06 16.87
N PRO A 121 27.08 -6.61 15.66
CA PRO A 121 26.28 -7.82 15.45
C PRO A 121 26.76 -9.03 16.23
N LEU A 122 28.07 -9.25 16.32
CA LEU A 122 28.66 -10.30 17.13
C LEU A 122 29.10 -9.71 18.48
N ARG A 123 28.66 -10.34 19.59
CA ARG A 123 28.86 -9.84 20.94
C ARG A 123 29.52 -10.92 21.83
N VAL A 124 30.12 -10.50 22.92
CA VAL A 124 30.58 -11.40 23.97
C VAL A 124 29.38 -12.18 24.52
N GLY A 125 29.53 -13.52 24.62
CA GLY A 125 28.51 -14.47 25.03
C GLY A 125 27.74 -15.12 23.87
N ASP A 126 27.74 -14.52 22.67
CA ASP A 126 27.10 -15.10 21.49
C ASP A 126 27.86 -16.34 20.98
N PRO A 127 27.22 -17.31 20.32
CA PRO A 127 27.89 -18.30 19.51
C PRO A 127 28.81 -17.64 18.47
N PHE A 128 30.03 -18.13 18.31
CA PHE A 128 30.99 -17.57 17.36
C PHE A 128 30.56 -17.80 15.91
N ASN A 129 29.85 -16.85 15.37
CA ASN A 129 29.27 -16.91 14.05
C ASN A 129 30.11 -16.06 13.06
N LEU A 130 30.69 -16.71 12.06
CA LEU A 130 31.50 -16.04 11.03
C LEU A 130 30.76 -15.00 10.20
N LEU A 131 29.45 -15.18 9.97
CA LEU A 131 28.65 -14.17 9.26
C LEU A 131 28.44 -12.93 10.12
N LEU A 132 28.22 -13.08 11.43
CA LEU A 132 28.13 -11.97 12.36
C LEU A 132 29.49 -11.27 12.55
N LEU A 133 30.60 -12.03 12.52
CA LEU A 133 31.95 -11.47 12.55
C LEU A 133 32.15 -10.54 11.35
N GLN A 134 31.93 -11.03 10.14
CA GLN A 134 32.04 -10.24 8.90
C GLN A 134 31.10 -9.04 8.91
N SER A 135 29.84 -9.23 9.32
CA SER A 135 28.88 -8.13 9.45
C SER A 135 29.32 -7.09 10.47
N SER A 136 30.01 -7.50 11.53
CA SER A 136 30.60 -6.59 12.52
C SER A 136 31.72 -5.74 11.93
N ALA A 137 32.60 -6.34 11.13
CA ALA A 137 33.65 -5.61 10.41
C ALA A 137 33.06 -4.64 9.38
N ASP A 138 32.04 -5.07 8.64
CA ASP A 138 31.34 -4.19 7.68
C ASP A 138 30.67 -3.00 8.38
N ASN A 139 30.11 -3.18 9.57
CA ASN A 139 29.54 -2.07 10.35
C ASN A 139 30.61 -1.08 10.81
N VAL A 140 31.78 -1.56 11.26
CA VAL A 140 32.91 -0.68 11.61
C VAL A 140 33.39 0.08 10.37
N ARG A 141 33.53 -0.60 9.22
CA ARG A 141 33.92 0.01 7.95
C ARG A 141 32.94 1.10 7.51
N ALA A 142 31.65 0.82 7.53
CA ALA A 142 30.61 1.78 7.19
C ALA A 142 30.61 3.00 8.13
N LEU A 143 30.80 2.77 9.44
CA LEU A 143 30.88 3.84 10.42
C LEU A 143 32.03 4.81 10.11
N LEU A 144 33.21 4.29 9.80
CA LEU A 144 34.39 5.09 9.47
C LEU A 144 34.22 5.84 8.17
N ARG A 145 33.69 5.18 7.12
CA ARG A 145 33.38 5.81 5.83
C ARG A 145 32.37 6.96 5.96
N ASN A 146 31.43 6.87 6.87
CA ASN A 146 30.49 7.95 7.15
C ASN A 146 31.08 9.09 7.99
N ARG A 147 32.33 8.97 8.46
CA ARG A 147 33.02 9.96 9.27
C ARG A 147 34.26 10.58 8.63
N GLY A 148 34.45 10.34 7.34
CA GLY A 148 35.54 10.93 6.59
C GLY A 148 36.73 10.01 6.32
N TYR A 149 36.62 8.73 6.61
CA TYR A 149 37.69 7.75 6.42
C TYR A 149 37.28 6.75 5.33
N PRO A 150 37.48 7.05 4.03
CA PRO A 150 36.98 6.22 2.94
C PRO A 150 37.66 4.87 2.78
N PHE A 151 38.89 4.70 3.29
CA PHE A 151 39.73 3.51 3.07
C PHE A 151 40.20 2.87 4.36
N PRO A 152 39.28 2.54 5.28
CA PRO A 152 39.68 1.88 6.53
C PRO A 152 40.06 0.43 6.23
N GLU A 153 41.18 0.00 6.79
CA GLU A 153 41.57 -1.39 6.82
C GLU A 153 41.18 -2.00 8.16
N ILE A 154 40.56 -3.17 8.13
CA ILE A 154 40.15 -3.89 9.33
C ILE A 154 40.76 -5.28 9.25
N PHE A 155 41.62 -5.55 10.18
CA PHE A 155 42.26 -6.86 10.33
C PHE A 155 41.47 -7.64 11.37
N GLU A 156 40.77 -8.68 10.89
CA GLU A 156 39.95 -9.57 11.70
C GLU A 156 40.81 -10.70 12.23
N GLY A 157 40.97 -10.76 13.56
CA GLY A 157 41.66 -11.85 14.26
C GLY A 157 40.66 -12.63 15.12
N TYR A 158 40.85 -13.94 15.19
CA TYR A 158 40.12 -14.76 16.16
C TYR A 158 40.95 -16.00 16.54
N ASP A 159 40.86 -16.36 17.81
CA ASP A 159 41.46 -17.58 18.37
C ASP A 159 40.36 -18.49 18.92
N VAL A 160 40.21 -19.68 18.37
CA VAL A 160 39.15 -20.62 18.73
C VAL A 160 39.78 -21.81 19.50
N ARG A 161 39.41 -21.93 20.77
CA ARG A 161 39.82 -23.05 21.64
C ARG A 161 38.68 -24.05 21.72
N LEU A 162 38.76 -25.10 20.91
CA LEU A 162 37.70 -26.11 20.79
C LEU A 162 37.47 -26.86 22.09
N GLU A 163 38.53 -27.23 22.80
CA GLU A 163 38.44 -27.97 24.09
C GLU A 163 37.71 -27.17 25.18
N GLN A 164 37.72 -25.83 25.09
CA GLN A 164 37.09 -24.92 26.05
C GLN A 164 35.78 -24.33 25.52
N HIS A 165 35.42 -24.62 24.29
CA HIS A 165 34.28 -24.02 23.58
C HIS A 165 34.30 -22.48 23.62
N THR A 166 35.47 -21.86 23.52
CA THR A 166 35.66 -20.42 23.60
C THR A 166 36.29 -19.85 22.34
N ALA A 167 35.99 -18.60 22.05
CA ALA A 167 36.60 -17.82 20.98
C ALA A 167 36.94 -16.40 21.48
N ASP A 168 38.17 -15.99 21.27
CA ASP A 168 38.60 -14.62 21.47
C ASP A 168 38.64 -13.93 20.10
N VAL A 169 37.98 -12.77 19.98
CA VAL A 169 37.88 -12.00 18.75
C VAL A 169 38.62 -10.67 18.91
N SER A 170 39.34 -10.28 17.87
CA SER A 170 40.04 -9.00 17.87
C SER A 170 39.88 -8.32 16.48
N PHE A 171 39.58 -7.04 16.49
CA PHE A 171 39.67 -6.18 15.32
C PHE A 171 40.76 -5.14 15.54
N THR A 172 41.77 -5.15 14.70
CA THR A 172 42.75 -4.08 14.61
C THR A 172 42.38 -3.19 13.43
N VAL A 173 42.08 -1.93 13.67
CA VAL A 173 41.58 -1.01 12.67
C VAL A 173 42.63 0.04 12.36
N SER A 174 42.93 0.22 11.07
CA SER A 174 43.70 1.33 10.55
C SER A 174 42.73 2.25 9.78
N PRO A 175 42.30 3.36 10.36
CA PRO A 175 41.30 4.24 9.72
C PRO A 175 41.80 4.89 8.43
N GLY A 176 43.11 5.05 8.27
CA GLY A 176 43.70 5.87 7.21
C GLY A 176 43.48 7.37 7.44
N PRO A 177 43.85 8.21 6.46
CA PRO A 177 43.65 9.66 6.56
C PRO A 177 42.19 10.05 6.52
N ARG A 178 41.83 11.11 7.23
CA ARG A 178 40.54 11.77 7.07
C ARG A 178 40.54 12.60 5.79
N VAL A 179 39.51 12.40 4.96
CA VAL A 179 39.51 12.89 3.59
C VAL A 179 38.38 13.88 3.36
N THR A 180 38.65 14.90 2.56
CA THR A 180 37.67 15.86 2.03
C THR A 180 37.46 15.67 0.53
N VAL A 181 36.30 16.04 0.02
CA VAL A 181 36.00 16.03 -1.42
C VAL A 181 36.60 17.27 -2.07
N ASP A 182 37.51 17.11 -3.00
CA ASP A 182 38.11 18.24 -3.75
C ASP A 182 37.27 18.62 -4.96
N SER A 183 36.79 17.65 -5.72
CA SER A 183 36.08 17.87 -6.96
C SER A 183 35.03 16.80 -7.23
N ILE A 184 34.11 17.12 -8.14
CA ILE A 184 33.06 16.20 -8.58
C ILE A 184 33.09 16.12 -10.07
N LEU A 185 33.40 14.93 -10.61
CA LEU A 185 33.40 14.61 -12.03
C LEU A 185 32.08 13.94 -12.40
N VAL A 186 31.35 14.50 -13.36
CA VAL A 186 30.10 13.92 -13.90
C VAL A 186 30.39 13.40 -15.30
N THR A 187 29.98 12.17 -15.59
CA THR A 187 30.11 11.54 -16.91
C THR A 187 28.86 10.77 -17.31
N GLY A 188 28.62 10.67 -18.63
CA GLY A 188 27.51 9.92 -19.20
C GLY A 188 26.22 10.72 -19.41
N THR A 189 26.30 12.06 -19.33
CA THR A 189 25.25 12.97 -19.77
C THR A 189 25.41 13.30 -21.23
N GLU A 190 24.37 13.21 -22.05
CA GLU A 190 24.35 13.54 -23.48
C GLU A 190 23.31 14.64 -23.78
N THR A 191 22.06 14.44 -23.36
CA THR A 191 20.92 15.35 -23.57
C THR A 191 20.50 16.08 -22.29
N ILE A 192 20.87 15.53 -21.13
CA ILE A 192 20.55 16.09 -19.83
C ILE A 192 21.72 16.97 -19.38
N GLU A 193 21.43 18.23 -19.06
CA GLU A 193 22.45 19.15 -18.55
C GLU A 193 23.07 18.63 -17.24
N GLU A 194 24.39 18.74 -17.12
CA GLU A 194 25.13 18.39 -15.89
C GLU A 194 24.59 19.11 -14.66
N SER A 195 24.05 20.30 -14.83
CA SER A 195 23.40 21.09 -13.77
C SER A 195 22.28 20.33 -13.05
N VAL A 196 21.55 19.46 -13.76
CA VAL A 196 20.47 18.60 -13.20
C VAL A 196 21.06 17.54 -12.28
N VAL A 197 22.17 16.91 -12.71
CA VAL A 197 22.89 15.93 -11.89
C VAL A 197 23.44 16.59 -10.63
N ARG A 198 24.10 17.76 -10.78
CA ARG A 198 24.67 18.51 -9.65
C ARG A 198 23.63 18.95 -8.63
N LYS A 199 22.41 19.29 -9.03
CA LYS A 199 21.29 19.59 -8.10
C LYS A 199 20.81 18.35 -7.32
N ALA A 200 20.93 17.16 -7.90
CA ALA A 200 20.46 15.92 -7.27
C ALA A 200 21.43 15.39 -6.21
N ILE A 201 22.72 15.70 -6.35
CA ILE A 201 23.74 15.18 -5.43
C ILE A 201 23.75 15.98 -4.11
N SER A 202 24.05 15.27 -3.02
CA SER A 202 24.08 15.81 -1.65
C SER A 202 25.50 16.08 -1.14
N VAL A 203 26.50 15.97 -2.02
CA VAL A 203 27.94 16.16 -1.74
C VAL A 203 28.45 17.32 -2.56
N HIS A 204 29.32 18.15 -1.95
CA HIS A 204 29.92 19.30 -2.59
C HIS A 204 31.44 19.31 -2.36
N ALA A 205 32.16 20.01 -3.23
CA ALA A 205 33.58 20.23 -3.01
C ALA A 205 33.82 20.97 -1.69
N GLY A 206 34.81 20.53 -0.92
CA GLY A 206 35.11 20.99 0.43
C GLY A 206 34.39 20.20 1.55
N ASP A 207 33.38 19.39 1.25
CA ASP A 207 32.72 18.55 2.25
C ASP A 207 33.68 17.45 2.77
N VAL A 208 33.56 17.11 4.05
CA VAL A 208 34.16 15.90 4.58
C VAL A 208 33.49 14.69 3.92
N PHE A 209 34.29 13.71 3.51
CA PHE A 209 33.79 12.49 2.90
C PHE A 209 32.76 11.80 3.79
N ASP A 210 31.62 11.40 3.20
CA ASP A 210 30.52 10.69 3.88
C ASP A 210 29.85 9.76 2.88
N GLU A 211 30.08 8.45 3.00
CA GLU A 211 29.53 7.43 2.10
C GLU A 211 28.00 7.45 2.07
N SER A 212 27.37 7.77 3.20
CA SER A 212 25.91 7.87 3.28
C SER A 212 25.34 9.02 2.42
N ARG A 213 26.13 10.08 2.20
CA ARG A 213 25.76 11.16 1.29
C ARG A 213 25.93 10.76 -0.17
N LEU A 214 26.95 9.95 -0.51
CA LEU A 214 27.11 9.39 -1.85
C LEU A 214 25.93 8.49 -2.20
N PHE A 215 25.57 7.58 -1.32
CA PHE A 215 24.40 6.71 -1.50
C PHE A 215 23.09 7.49 -1.62
N ARG A 216 22.91 8.56 -0.82
CA ARG A 216 21.76 9.46 -0.98
C ARG A 216 21.74 10.16 -2.32
N SER A 217 22.88 10.59 -2.80
CA SER A 217 23.02 11.22 -4.12
C SER A 217 22.61 10.26 -5.24
N GLU A 218 23.04 9.01 -5.15
CA GLU A 218 22.64 7.96 -6.09
C GLU A 218 21.11 7.71 -6.07
N LEU A 219 20.51 7.60 -4.89
CA LEU A 219 19.04 7.48 -4.75
C LEU A 219 18.30 8.69 -5.32
N ASN A 220 18.81 9.90 -5.12
CA ASN A 220 18.19 11.10 -5.67
C ASN A 220 18.24 11.11 -7.21
N LEU A 221 19.33 10.67 -7.81
CA LEU A 221 19.46 10.52 -9.26
C LEU A 221 18.44 9.51 -9.81
N TYR A 222 18.30 8.34 -9.19
CA TYR A 222 17.27 7.36 -9.57
C TYR A 222 15.84 7.89 -9.43
N ARG A 223 15.56 8.74 -8.44
CA ARG A 223 14.25 9.35 -8.22
C ARG A 223 13.81 10.30 -9.35
N LEU A 224 14.75 10.86 -10.09
CA LEU A 224 14.43 11.69 -11.23
C LEU A 224 13.82 10.90 -12.39
N ASN A 225 14.02 9.57 -12.43
CA ASN A 225 13.67 8.71 -13.58
C ASN A 225 14.30 9.15 -14.91
N LEU A 226 15.37 9.92 -14.84
CA LEU A 226 16.14 10.39 -16.02
C LEU A 226 17.26 9.43 -16.41
N PHE A 227 17.61 8.50 -15.51
CA PHE A 227 18.77 7.63 -15.67
C PHE A 227 18.38 6.17 -15.50
N ASN A 228 18.84 5.33 -16.43
CA ASN A 228 18.76 3.87 -16.33
C ASN A 228 19.81 3.33 -15.35
N PHE A 229 20.92 4.03 -15.26
CA PHE A 229 22.02 3.73 -14.35
C PHE A 229 22.54 5.03 -13.75
N ALA A 230 22.79 5.00 -12.45
CA ALA A 230 23.47 6.06 -11.72
C ALA A 230 24.37 5.41 -10.66
N SER A 231 25.60 5.89 -10.55
CA SER A 231 26.57 5.47 -9.54
C SER A 231 27.33 6.69 -9.06
N VAL A 232 27.43 6.82 -7.74
CA VAL A 232 28.16 7.91 -7.09
C VAL A 232 29.22 7.29 -6.18
N GLY A 233 30.48 7.42 -6.53
CA GLY A 233 31.59 6.81 -5.82
C GLY A 233 32.86 7.64 -5.90
N ILE A 234 33.91 7.16 -5.26
CA ILE A 234 35.23 7.76 -5.41
C ILE A 234 35.78 7.39 -6.79
N ALA A 235 36.42 8.35 -7.48
CA ALA A 235 37.11 8.07 -8.73
C ALA A 235 38.24 7.07 -8.52
N ASP A 236 38.32 6.07 -9.42
CA ASP A 236 39.44 5.13 -9.45
C ASP A 236 40.68 5.89 -9.99
N SER A 237 41.50 6.43 -9.12
CA SER A 237 42.80 6.95 -9.51
C SER A 237 43.87 5.88 -9.29
N LEU A 238 44.47 5.43 -10.38
CA LEU A 238 45.65 4.52 -10.35
C LEU A 238 46.90 5.20 -9.74
N GLU A 239 46.86 6.50 -9.52
CA GLU A 239 47.98 7.33 -9.05
C GLU A 239 47.76 7.86 -7.62
N ARG A 240 47.05 7.14 -6.78
CA ARG A 240 46.80 7.61 -5.45
C ARG A 240 48.03 7.41 -4.56
N GLU A 241 48.56 8.50 -4.04
CA GLU A 241 49.66 8.44 -3.04
C GLU A 241 49.13 8.05 -1.68
N GLN A 242 49.91 7.23 -0.92
CA GLN A 242 49.62 6.94 0.44
C GLN A 242 49.70 8.24 1.28
N GLY A 243 48.54 8.70 1.80
CA GLY A 243 48.48 9.92 2.60
C GLY A 243 47.61 11.04 2.00
N ASP A 244 47.05 10.87 0.81
CA ASP A 244 46.14 11.85 0.21
C ASP A 244 44.95 12.12 1.13
N THR A 245 44.74 13.41 1.45
CA THR A 245 43.65 13.90 2.27
C THR A 245 42.46 14.42 1.49
N THR A 246 42.50 14.25 0.16
CA THR A 246 41.41 14.65 -0.76
C THR A 246 40.99 13.52 -1.68
N VAL A 247 39.75 13.54 -2.14
CA VAL A 247 39.20 12.59 -3.11
C VAL A 247 38.31 13.30 -4.14
N THR A 248 38.39 12.85 -5.38
CA THR A 248 37.42 13.22 -6.43
C THR A 248 36.24 12.27 -6.39
N VAL A 249 35.03 12.80 -6.30
CA VAL A 249 33.80 12.02 -6.42
C VAL A 249 33.42 11.91 -7.89
N HIS A 250 33.26 10.68 -8.37
CA HIS A 250 32.84 10.39 -9.73
C HIS A 250 31.36 10.01 -9.76
N VAL A 251 30.56 10.78 -10.46
CA VAL A 251 29.15 10.54 -10.75
C VAL A 251 29.04 10.01 -12.17
N ARG A 252 28.71 8.74 -12.30
CA ARG A 252 28.50 8.08 -13.61
C ARG A 252 27.02 7.85 -13.81
N VAL A 253 26.47 8.34 -14.90
CA VAL A 253 25.07 8.17 -15.26
C VAL A 253 24.93 7.61 -16.67
N SER A 254 23.81 6.96 -16.95
CA SER A 254 23.37 6.58 -18.28
C SER A 254 21.93 7.02 -18.44
N GLU A 255 21.67 7.83 -19.45
CA GLU A 255 20.35 8.44 -19.66
C GLU A 255 19.28 7.39 -20.00
N ALA A 256 18.07 7.60 -19.51
CA ALA A 256 16.89 6.83 -19.82
C ALA A 256 16.07 7.51 -20.91
N SER A 257 15.09 6.81 -21.47
CA SER A 257 14.11 7.42 -22.36
C SER A 257 13.34 8.52 -21.64
N LEU A 258 13.32 9.70 -22.24
CA LEU A 258 12.60 10.87 -21.71
C LEU A 258 11.07 10.74 -21.85
N HIS A 259 10.58 9.83 -22.66
CA HIS A 259 9.16 9.59 -22.90
C HIS A 259 8.73 8.25 -22.32
N ARG A 260 7.62 8.28 -21.57
CA ARG A 260 6.98 7.08 -21.03
C ARG A 260 5.49 7.08 -21.32
N LEU A 261 5.06 6.11 -22.13
CA LEU A 261 3.64 5.88 -22.39
C LEU A 261 3.14 4.74 -21.48
N ARG A 262 1.99 4.95 -20.85
CA ARG A 262 1.29 3.97 -20.03
C ARG A 262 -0.12 3.78 -20.58
N LEU A 263 -0.50 2.53 -20.82
CA LEU A 263 -1.85 2.16 -21.22
C LEU A 263 -2.34 1.05 -20.30
N GLY A 264 -3.58 1.11 -19.89
CA GLY A 264 -4.17 0.11 -19.01
C GLY A 264 -5.67 0.00 -19.22
N GLY A 265 -6.21 -1.15 -18.86
CA GLY A 265 -7.65 -1.42 -18.89
C GLY A 265 -8.05 -2.27 -17.70
N GLY A 266 -9.34 -2.25 -17.34
CA GLY A 266 -9.86 -3.04 -16.25
C GLY A 266 -11.39 -3.12 -16.30
N TYR A 267 -11.91 -3.95 -15.40
CA TYR A 267 -13.35 -4.14 -15.17
C TYR A 267 -13.63 -4.20 -13.67
N GLY A 268 -14.75 -3.66 -13.27
CA GLY A 268 -15.26 -3.77 -11.91
C GLY A 268 -16.79 -3.72 -11.91
N THR A 269 -17.41 -4.32 -10.90
CA THR A 269 -18.89 -4.37 -10.79
C THR A 269 -19.57 -3.00 -10.77
N ILE A 270 -18.87 -1.97 -10.28
CA ILE A 270 -19.39 -0.61 -10.10
C ILE A 270 -18.93 0.33 -11.22
N ASP A 271 -17.69 0.13 -11.70
CA ASP A 271 -17.08 0.98 -12.73
C ASP A 271 -17.31 0.46 -14.15
N CYS A 272 -17.86 -0.76 -14.30
CA CYS A 272 -17.91 -1.46 -15.57
C CYS A 272 -16.53 -1.54 -16.25
N PHE A 273 -16.42 -1.20 -17.52
CA PHE A 273 -15.14 -1.13 -18.19
C PHE A 273 -14.45 0.22 -17.96
N ARG A 274 -13.13 0.17 -17.81
CA ARG A 274 -12.28 1.36 -17.65
C ARG A 274 -11.03 1.27 -18.51
N VAL A 275 -10.59 2.43 -18.98
CA VAL A 275 -9.35 2.61 -19.74
C VAL A 275 -8.55 3.72 -19.08
N LEU A 276 -7.25 3.53 -19.02
CA LEU A 276 -6.28 4.46 -18.47
C LEU A 276 -5.23 4.72 -19.53
N SER A 277 -4.88 5.98 -19.73
CA SER A 277 -3.74 6.38 -20.53
C SER A 277 -2.90 7.42 -19.79
N GLY A 278 -1.61 7.41 -19.99
CA GLY A 278 -0.72 8.41 -19.42
C GLY A 278 0.52 8.56 -20.28
N TRP A 279 0.92 9.81 -20.52
CA TRP A 279 2.15 10.16 -21.18
C TRP A 279 2.96 11.05 -20.26
N THR A 280 4.16 10.60 -19.93
CA THR A 280 5.10 11.33 -19.09
C THR A 280 6.28 11.76 -19.94
N LEU A 281 6.59 13.05 -19.92
CA LEU A 281 7.78 13.64 -20.51
C LEU A 281 8.70 14.09 -19.38
N TYR A 282 9.83 13.42 -19.27
CA TYR A 282 10.88 13.73 -18.31
C TYR A 282 11.78 14.85 -18.84
N ASN A 283 12.40 15.61 -17.96
CA ASN A 283 13.26 16.76 -18.25
C ASN A 283 12.57 17.85 -19.09
N PHE A 284 11.25 18.00 -18.94
CA PHE A 284 10.48 19.03 -19.64
C PHE A 284 10.98 20.43 -19.26
N LEU A 285 11.33 21.25 -20.24
CA LEU A 285 11.96 22.55 -20.07
C LEU A 285 13.27 22.52 -19.25
N GLY A 286 13.96 21.39 -19.20
CA GLY A 286 15.20 21.21 -18.44
C GLY A 286 14.99 21.11 -16.93
N ALA A 287 16.07 21.21 -16.17
CA ALA A 287 16.11 21.18 -14.70
C ALA A 287 15.53 19.92 -14.03
N GLY A 288 15.33 18.83 -14.78
CA GLY A 288 14.75 17.58 -14.29
C GLY A 288 13.24 17.61 -14.09
N ARG A 289 12.54 18.63 -14.58
CA ARG A 289 11.09 18.76 -14.48
C ARG A 289 10.37 17.64 -15.22
N THR A 290 9.23 17.24 -14.70
CA THR A 290 8.41 16.20 -15.31
C THR A 290 7.05 16.76 -15.68
N LEU A 291 6.66 16.59 -16.94
CA LEU A 291 5.30 16.84 -17.41
C LEU A 291 4.59 15.50 -17.52
N ASP A 292 3.47 15.34 -16.83
CA ASP A 292 2.61 14.15 -16.89
C ASP A 292 1.22 14.55 -17.38
N ILE A 293 0.77 13.89 -18.45
CA ILE A 293 -0.57 14.01 -18.99
C ILE A 293 -1.25 12.68 -18.79
N SER A 294 -2.35 12.66 -18.07
CA SER A 294 -3.08 11.43 -17.78
C SER A 294 -4.57 11.57 -18.10
N ALA A 295 -5.15 10.49 -18.56
CA ALA A 295 -6.59 10.38 -18.81
C ALA A 295 -7.08 9.00 -18.32
N ARG A 296 -8.19 9.02 -17.61
CA ARG A 296 -8.92 7.84 -17.17
C ARG A 296 -10.37 7.98 -17.57
N PHE A 297 -10.92 6.93 -18.17
CA PHE A 297 -12.32 6.81 -18.49
C PHE A 297 -12.87 5.54 -17.85
N SER A 298 -14.04 5.58 -17.25
CA SER A 298 -14.74 4.41 -16.70
C SER A 298 -16.25 4.53 -16.92
N LYS A 299 -16.98 3.46 -16.65
CA LYS A 299 -18.37 3.28 -17.07
C LYS A 299 -18.54 3.24 -18.60
N LEU A 300 -17.53 2.72 -19.30
CA LEU A 300 -17.61 2.52 -20.75
C LEU A 300 -18.64 1.44 -21.07
N GLY A 301 -19.54 1.75 -22.02
CA GLY A 301 -20.63 0.88 -22.42
C GLY A 301 -21.91 1.02 -21.60
N VAL A 302 -21.91 1.95 -20.62
CA VAL A 302 -23.03 2.20 -19.71
C VAL A 302 -23.36 3.70 -19.77
N GLY A 303 -24.57 4.04 -20.13
CA GLY A 303 -24.99 5.44 -20.22
C GLY A 303 -24.27 6.32 -21.27
N GLU A 304 -24.73 7.52 -21.43
CA GLU A 304 -24.18 8.46 -22.42
C GLU A 304 -22.74 8.92 -22.08
N PRO A 305 -21.88 9.11 -23.08
CA PRO A 305 -22.10 8.96 -24.53
C PRO A 305 -21.83 7.55 -25.07
N THR A 306 -21.51 6.58 -24.23
CA THR A 306 -21.09 5.22 -24.61
C THR A 306 -22.12 4.16 -24.20
N ASP A 307 -23.40 4.46 -24.32
CA ASP A 307 -24.48 3.54 -23.94
C ASP A 307 -24.59 2.39 -24.96
N TRP A 308 -24.04 1.22 -24.60
CA TRP A 308 -24.17 -0.04 -25.33
C TRP A 308 -25.09 -1.02 -24.62
N GLY A 309 -25.83 -0.59 -23.60
CA GLY A 309 -26.75 -1.40 -22.83
C GLY A 309 -26.05 -2.40 -21.88
N PHE A 310 -24.78 -2.19 -21.55
CA PHE A 310 -24.02 -3.12 -20.68
C PHE A 310 -24.58 -3.17 -19.27
N GLN A 311 -25.28 -2.14 -18.79
CA GLN A 311 -25.97 -2.13 -17.50
C GLN A 311 -26.98 -3.27 -17.37
N ASN A 312 -27.57 -3.75 -18.49
CA ASN A 312 -28.59 -4.78 -18.47
C ASN A 312 -28.03 -6.19 -18.36
N ASN A 313 -26.81 -6.46 -18.90
CA ASN A 313 -26.28 -7.82 -19.06
C ASN A 313 -24.87 -8.01 -18.48
N VAL A 314 -24.00 -7.01 -18.63
CA VAL A 314 -22.56 -7.13 -18.29
C VAL A 314 -22.26 -6.50 -16.94
N CYS A 315 -22.93 -5.40 -16.61
CA CYS A 315 -22.73 -4.62 -15.38
C CYS A 315 -24.03 -4.47 -14.59
N PRO A 316 -24.70 -5.58 -14.19
CA PRO A 316 -26.04 -5.56 -13.62
C PRO A 316 -26.13 -4.79 -12.29
N ALA A 317 -25.01 -4.57 -11.60
CA ALA A 317 -24.98 -3.73 -10.42
C ALA A 317 -25.31 -2.25 -10.72
N LEU A 318 -25.33 -1.84 -11.98
CA LEU A 318 -25.64 -0.50 -12.43
C LEU A 318 -27.07 -0.38 -13.02
N SER A 319 -27.84 -1.48 -13.06
CA SER A 319 -29.21 -1.48 -13.66
C SER A 319 -30.18 -0.56 -12.94
N ASP A 320 -29.99 -0.40 -11.63
CA ASP A 320 -30.91 0.38 -10.77
C ASP A 320 -30.47 1.84 -10.59
N GLU A 321 -29.36 2.26 -11.26
CA GLU A 321 -28.90 3.63 -11.26
C GLU A 321 -29.67 4.49 -12.27
N ASP A 322 -29.89 5.75 -11.92
CA ASP A 322 -30.50 6.71 -12.82
C ASP A 322 -29.60 7.10 -13.99
N SER A 323 -30.18 7.64 -15.06
CA SER A 323 -29.46 8.02 -16.29
C SER A 323 -28.33 9.04 -16.03
N VAL A 324 -28.46 9.90 -15.03
CA VAL A 324 -27.46 10.91 -14.66
C VAL A 324 -26.24 10.23 -14.07
N ARG A 325 -26.45 9.25 -13.20
CA ARG A 325 -25.36 8.52 -12.53
C ARG A 325 -24.72 7.45 -13.43
N LEU A 326 -25.40 7.04 -14.50
CA LEU A 326 -24.83 6.13 -15.51
C LEU A 326 -23.84 6.82 -16.46
N ARG A 327 -23.77 8.15 -16.48
CA ARG A 327 -22.85 8.88 -17.36
C ARG A 327 -21.41 8.45 -17.24
N LEU A 328 -20.68 8.60 -18.34
CA LEU A 328 -19.26 8.28 -18.44
C LEU A 328 -18.45 9.03 -17.36
N ASN A 329 -17.71 8.31 -16.56
CA ASN A 329 -16.72 8.92 -15.66
C ASN A 329 -15.44 9.22 -16.42
N TYR A 330 -14.87 10.40 -16.23
CA TYR A 330 -13.56 10.76 -16.74
C TYR A 330 -12.74 11.56 -15.74
N ASN A 331 -11.44 11.42 -15.84
CA ASN A 331 -10.48 12.27 -15.14
C ASN A 331 -9.33 12.54 -16.10
N VAL A 332 -9.15 13.79 -16.50
CA VAL A 332 -8.09 14.23 -17.40
C VAL A 332 -7.28 15.28 -16.66
N SER A 333 -5.97 15.11 -16.62
CA SER A 333 -5.08 16.05 -15.92
C SER A 333 -3.76 16.24 -16.61
N VAL A 334 -3.21 17.43 -16.43
CA VAL A 334 -1.86 17.85 -16.83
C VAL A 334 -1.14 18.32 -15.57
N SER A 335 -0.02 17.70 -15.25
CA SER A 335 0.77 18.00 -14.07
C SER A 335 2.20 18.32 -14.44
N LEU A 336 2.72 19.45 -13.95
CA LEU A 336 4.12 19.83 -14.04
C LEU A 336 4.73 19.71 -12.65
N GLN A 337 5.77 18.89 -12.52
CA GLN A 337 6.49 18.66 -11.27
C GLN A 337 7.91 19.19 -11.33
N GLU A 338 8.31 19.98 -10.35
CA GLU A 338 9.68 20.40 -10.04
C GLU A 338 10.24 19.48 -8.95
N PRO A 339 11.24 18.62 -9.23
CA PRO A 339 11.70 17.60 -8.28
C PRO A 339 12.50 18.16 -7.11
N PHE A 340 13.17 19.32 -7.29
CA PHE A 340 14.06 19.93 -6.29
C PHE A 340 13.64 21.37 -6.00
N PHE A 341 12.42 21.54 -5.53
CA PHE A 341 11.89 22.84 -5.14
C PHE A 341 12.48 23.27 -3.80
N LEU A 342 13.36 24.29 -3.81
CA LEU A 342 14.08 24.84 -2.64
C LEU A 342 15.12 23.89 -2.00
N SER A 343 14.97 22.59 -2.10
CA SER A 343 15.92 21.61 -1.54
C SER A 343 15.81 20.26 -2.24
N THR A 344 16.80 19.40 -2.05
CA THR A 344 16.79 18.00 -2.56
C THR A 344 15.73 17.11 -1.89
N ARG A 345 15.10 17.60 -0.81
CA ARG A 345 14.04 16.90 -0.08
C ARG A 345 12.65 17.44 -0.36
N THR A 346 12.54 18.50 -1.14
CA THR A 346 11.27 19.17 -1.40
C THR A 346 10.97 19.13 -2.89
N SER A 347 9.77 18.73 -3.25
CA SER A 347 9.25 18.83 -4.62
C SER A 347 7.98 19.67 -4.65
N ALA A 348 7.74 20.35 -5.77
CA ALA A 348 6.51 21.08 -6.01
C ALA A 348 5.83 20.56 -7.27
N ALA A 349 4.51 20.61 -7.30
CA ALA A 349 3.72 20.24 -8.47
C ALA A 349 2.58 21.23 -8.68
N VAL A 350 2.34 21.58 -9.95
CA VAL A 350 1.15 22.29 -10.39
C VAL A 350 0.36 21.35 -11.27
N THR A 351 -0.92 21.16 -10.97
CA THR A 351 -1.79 20.27 -11.73
C THR A 351 -3.03 21.02 -12.15
N PHE A 352 -3.42 20.88 -13.40
CA PHE A 352 -4.71 21.31 -13.95
C PHE A 352 -5.47 20.10 -14.42
N GLY A 353 -6.79 20.06 -14.17
CA GLY A 353 -7.57 18.92 -14.57
C GLY A 353 -9.06 19.19 -14.61
N ALA A 354 -9.75 18.27 -15.28
CA ALA A 354 -11.19 18.19 -15.31
C ALA A 354 -11.61 16.75 -15.01
N GLU A 355 -12.63 16.61 -14.19
CA GLU A 355 -13.16 15.29 -13.83
C GLU A 355 -14.68 15.28 -13.83
N GLN A 356 -15.25 14.15 -14.20
CA GLN A 356 -16.60 13.73 -13.91
C GLN A 356 -16.53 12.39 -13.20
N TYR A 357 -17.04 12.34 -12.00
CA TYR A 357 -16.98 11.17 -11.14
C TYR A 357 -18.32 10.91 -10.48
N THR A 358 -18.80 9.68 -10.58
CA THR A 358 -20.01 9.23 -9.91
C THR A 358 -19.63 8.37 -8.72
N GLU A 359 -20.06 8.75 -7.53
CA GLU A 359 -20.08 7.87 -6.38
C GLU A 359 -21.37 7.04 -6.41
N PHE A 360 -21.22 5.71 -6.42
CA PHE A 360 -22.34 4.79 -6.60
C PHE A 360 -23.47 5.05 -5.59
N ALA A 361 -24.70 5.12 -6.09
CA ALA A 361 -25.92 5.41 -5.32
C ALA A 361 -25.86 6.70 -4.46
N ALA A 362 -24.90 7.62 -4.68
CA ALA A 362 -24.74 8.80 -3.84
C ALA A 362 -24.84 10.11 -4.67
N TYR A 363 -23.85 10.38 -5.51
CA TYR A 363 -23.80 11.66 -6.24
C TYR A 363 -23.02 11.55 -7.57
N LEU A 364 -23.25 12.49 -8.46
CA LEU A 364 -22.39 12.80 -9.60
C LEU A 364 -21.68 14.12 -9.34
N ARG A 365 -20.35 14.15 -9.46
CA ARG A 365 -19.55 15.36 -9.36
C ARG A 365 -18.87 15.68 -10.68
N GLN A 366 -18.93 16.92 -11.09
CA GLN A 366 -18.18 17.50 -12.19
C GLN A 366 -17.29 18.61 -11.65
N SER A 367 -16.01 18.62 -12.01
CA SER A 367 -15.11 19.68 -11.57
C SER A 367 -14.05 20.01 -12.61
N ILE A 368 -13.66 21.26 -12.64
CA ILE A 368 -12.51 21.77 -13.39
C ILE A 368 -11.72 22.72 -12.51
N GLY A 369 -10.41 22.55 -12.47
CA GLY A 369 -9.58 23.38 -11.60
C GLY A 369 -8.11 23.08 -11.67
N GLY A 370 -7.38 23.75 -10.79
CA GLY A 370 -5.95 23.57 -10.61
C GLY A 370 -5.57 23.37 -9.15
N SER A 371 -4.40 22.80 -8.93
CA SER A 371 -3.82 22.65 -7.60
C SER A 371 -2.32 22.91 -7.64
N PHE A 372 -1.83 23.45 -6.53
CA PHE A 372 -0.42 23.57 -6.23
C PHE A 372 -0.12 22.72 -4.99
N ALA A 373 0.88 21.85 -5.08
CA ALA A 373 1.26 20.96 -4.00
C ALA A 373 2.76 21.03 -3.75
N VAL A 374 3.14 21.03 -2.48
CA VAL A 374 4.54 20.94 -2.05
C VAL A 374 4.67 19.70 -1.18
N THR A 375 5.56 18.80 -1.58
CA THR A 375 5.88 17.60 -0.82
C THR A 375 7.26 17.74 -0.20
N TRP A 376 7.31 17.71 1.12
CA TRP A 376 8.54 17.65 1.89
C TRP A 376 8.80 16.22 2.38
N ARG A 377 9.97 15.71 2.07
CA ARG A 377 10.43 14.41 2.54
C ARG A 377 11.26 14.59 3.82
N THR A 378 10.72 14.12 4.90
CA THR A 378 11.38 14.21 6.22
C THR A 378 12.73 13.49 6.23
N PRO A 379 13.60 13.73 7.24
CA PRO A 379 14.84 12.96 7.43
C PRO A 379 14.64 11.44 7.53
N PHE A 380 13.44 11.00 7.95
CA PHE A 380 13.05 9.58 8.05
C PHE A 380 12.45 9.03 6.75
N GLU A 381 12.58 9.75 5.61
CA GLU A 381 12.07 9.39 4.28
C GLU A 381 10.53 9.31 4.21
N VAL A 382 9.83 10.00 5.09
CA VAL A 382 8.38 10.09 5.12
C VAL A 382 7.92 11.33 4.37
N PRO A 383 7.11 11.21 3.29
CA PRO A 383 6.57 12.36 2.58
C PRO A 383 5.40 13.00 3.34
N ILE A 384 5.43 14.32 3.44
CA ILE A 384 4.33 15.17 3.91
C ILE A 384 4.01 16.13 2.77
N THR A 385 2.77 16.12 2.30
CA THR A 385 2.33 16.97 1.19
C THR A 385 1.32 18.00 1.68
N GLY A 386 1.66 19.26 1.52
CA GLY A 386 0.72 20.38 1.63
C GLY A 386 0.20 20.75 0.25
N SER A 387 -1.08 20.96 0.09
CA SER A 387 -1.69 21.34 -1.19
C SER A 387 -2.74 22.44 -1.04
N TYR A 388 -2.83 23.25 -2.05
CA TYR A 388 -3.93 24.19 -2.23
C TYR A 388 -4.56 23.93 -3.59
N SER A 389 -5.87 23.74 -3.63
CA SER A 389 -6.62 23.53 -4.87
C SER A 389 -7.73 24.55 -5.01
N LEU A 390 -7.91 25.04 -6.20
CA LEU A 390 -8.97 25.98 -6.58
C LEU A 390 -9.61 25.53 -7.88
N GLY A 391 -10.91 25.46 -7.89
CA GLY A 391 -11.67 25.05 -9.07
C GLY A 391 -13.15 25.38 -8.96
N ARG A 392 -13.87 25.07 -10.02
CA ARG A 392 -15.33 25.12 -10.05
C ARG A 392 -15.87 23.70 -10.07
N ALA A 393 -16.75 23.39 -9.15
CA ALA A 393 -17.36 22.08 -9.01
C ALA A 393 -18.89 22.17 -9.00
N LYS A 394 -19.54 21.19 -9.63
CA LYS A 394 -20.97 20.93 -9.55
C LYS A 394 -21.16 19.53 -9.00
N THR A 395 -21.99 19.37 -7.99
CA THR A 395 -22.33 18.07 -7.41
C THR A 395 -23.83 17.88 -7.44
N GLU A 396 -24.27 16.85 -8.15
CA GLU A 396 -25.66 16.44 -8.27
C GLU A 396 -25.90 15.26 -7.32
N ALA A 397 -26.68 15.45 -6.28
CA ALA A 397 -27.16 14.42 -5.35
C ALA A 397 -28.67 14.25 -5.47
N ASP A 398 -29.21 13.16 -4.92
CA ASP A 398 -30.64 12.94 -4.90
C ASP A 398 -31.35 14.05 -4.11
N PRO A 399 -32.40 14.69 -4.66
CA PRO A 399 -33.17 15.70 -3.93
C PRO A 399 -33.68 15.23 -2.56
N ALA A 400 -34.02 13.95 -2.43
CA ALA A 400 -34.42 13.37 -1.15
C ALA A 400 -33.34 13.44 -0.05
N THR A 401 -32.05 13.52 -0.42
CA THR A 401 -30.96 13.75 0.53
C THR A 401 -31.03 15.14 1.15
N PHE A 402 -31.42 16.15 0.39
CA PHE A 402 -31.59 17.53 0.90
C PHE A 402 -32.85 17.65 1.74
N CYS A 403 -33.94 16.94 1.36
CA CYS A 403 -35.16 16.87 2.15
C CYS A 403 -34.87 16.20 3.52
N GLU A 404 -34.11 15.11 3.56
CA GLU A 404 -33.71 14.37 4.76
C GLU A 404 -32.92 15.22 5.77
N PHE A 405 -31.94 16.01 5.28
CA PHE A 405 -30.96 16.67 6.14
C PHE A 405 -31.17 18.17 6.33
N LEU A 406 -31.84 18.83 5.41
CA LEU A 406 -31.99 20.27 5.41
C LEU A 406 -33.46 20.72 5.42
N ASP A 407 -34.38 19.75 5.44
CA ASP A 407 -35.81 19.97 5.34
C ASP A 407 -36.25 20.77 4.07
N VAL A 408 -35.40 20.64 3.01
CA VAL A 408 -35.65 21.26 1.70
C VAL A 408 -36.24 20.21 0.77
N CYS A 409 -37.59 20.07 0.82
CA CYS A 409 -38.31 19.00 0.12
C CYS A 409 -38.86 19.42 -1.26
N ARG A 410 -38.89 20.70 -1.59
CA ARG A 410 -39.26 21.17 -2.96
C ARG A 410 -38.05 20.96 -3.89
N ILE A 411 -38.27 20.25 -4.98
CA ILE A 411 -37.19 19.87 -5.91
C ILE A 411 -36.51 21.11 -6.50
N GLU A 412 -37.28 22.14 -6.84
CA GLU A 412 -36.75 23.41 -7.37
C GLU A 412 -35.79 24.12 -6.38
N ASP A 413 -36.04 24.04 -5.08
CA ASP A 413 -35.22 24.69 -4.06
C ASP A 413 -33.89 23.95 -3.85
N THR A 414 -33.79 22.68 -4.28
CA THR A 414 -32.52 21.91 -4.22
C THR A 414 -31.48 22.35 -5.25
N ASP A 415 -31.91 23.07 -6.31
CA ASP A 415 -31.00 23.55 -7.36
C ASP A 415 -29.92 24.47 -6.82
N VAL A 416 -30.19 25.24 -5.77
CA VAL A 416 -29.20 26.08 -5.08
C VAL A 416 -27.98 25.25 -4.59
N PHE A 417 -28.16 24.00 -4.17
CA PHE A 417 -27.09 23.13 -3.69
C PHE A 417 -26.36 22.39 -4.81
N THR A 418 -26.95 22.33 -6.01
CA THR A 418 -26.41 21.62 -7.17
C THR A 418 -25.75 22.53 -8.20
N GLU A 419 -25.85 23.85 -8.04
CA GLU A 419 -25.21 24.82 -8.96
C GLU A 419 -23.67 24.71 -8.92
N PRO A 420 -22.98 25.00 -10.05
CA PRO A 420 -21.53 25.04 -10.10
C PRO A 420 -20.97 26.17 -9.23
N ARG A 421 -20.17 25.83 -8.20
CA ARG A 421 -19.60 26.77 -7.24
C ARG A 421 -18.08 26.75 -7.23
N PHE A 422 -17.47 27.85 -6.81
CA PHE A 422 -16.05 27.90 -6.53
C PHE A 422 -15.73 27.12 -5.26
N ARG A 423 -14.70 26.30 -5.34
CA ARG A 423 -14.22 25.48 -4.25
C ARG A 423 -12.71 25.66 -4.12
N ALA A 424 -12.27 26.20 -3.00
CA ALA A 424 -10.87 26.30 -2.62
C ALA A 424 -10.63 25.42 -1.40
N THR A 425 -9.63 24.53 -1.48
CA THR A 425 -9.32 23.64 -0.37
C THR A 425 -7.83 23.68 -0.06
N PHE A 426 -7.51 23.74 1.23
CA PHE A 426 -6.19 23.44 1.76
C PHE A 426 -6.17 21.97 2.20
N GLY A 427 -5.16 21.23 1.78
CA GLY A 427 -4.97 19.82 2.11
C GLY A 427 -3.61 19.56 2.75
N LEU A 428 -3.59 18.64 3.72
CA LEU A 428 -2.36 18.01 4.23
C LEU A 428 -2.50 16.50 4.09
N ASN A 429 -1.47 15.87 3.53
CA ASN A 429 -1.42 14.43 3.37
C ASN A 429 -0.11 13.90 3.94
N PHE A 430 -0.20 12.86 4.75
CA PHE A 430 0.90 12.16 5.39
C PHE A 430 0.80 10.68 5.05
N VAL A 431 1.90 10.11 4.52
CA VAL A 431 1.97 8.67 4.19
C VAL A 431 3.26 8.08 4.75
N TRP A 432 3.12 7.24 5.73
CA TRP A 432 4.23 6.46 6.28
C TRP A 432 4.04 4.99 5.91
N ASP A 433 4.78 4.53 4.90
CA ASP A 433 4.69 3.18 4.38
C ASP A 433 6.01 2.42 4.63
N ARG A 434 5.92 1.37 5.42
CA ARG A 434 6.99 0.42 5.73
C ARG A 434 6.61 -1.00 5.31
N ALA A 435 5.60 -1.13 4.47
CA ALA A 435 5.23 -2.40 3.90
C ALA A 435 6.27 -2.85 2.87
N ASN A 436 6.54 -4.15 2.85
CA ASN A 436 7.55 -4.73 1.95
C ASN A 436 7.10 -4.81 0.48
N SER A 437 5.86 -4.52 0.17
CA SER A 437 5.29 -4.48 -1.18
C SER A 437 4.06 -3.61 -1.22
N VAL A 438 3.91 -2.82 -2.28
CA VAL A 438 2.72 -1.98 -2.50
C VAL A 438 1.51 -2.82 -2.95
N LEU A 439 1.72 -3.82 -3.82
CA LEU A 439 0.65 -4.62 -4.40
C LEU A 439 0.24 -5.83 -3.55
N ASN A 440 1.21 -6.45 -2.89
CA ASN A 440 0.97 -7.66 -2.08
C ASN A 440 1.80 -7.63 -0.79
N PRO A 441 1.46 -6.75 0.15
CA PRO A 441 2.19 -6.63 1.39
C PRO A 441 2.04 -7.89 2.26
N THR A 442 3.18 -8.37 2.78
CA THR A 442 3.25 -9.54 3.64
C THR A 442 3.87 -9.25 5.01
N ARG A 443 4.55 -8.10 5.15
CA ARG A 443 5.17 -7.60 6.39
C ARG A 443 5.21 -6.08 6.39
N GLY A 444 5.18 -5.51 7.58
CA GLY A 444 5.28 -4.08 7.80
C GLY A 444 3.94 -3.41 8.08
N HIS A 445 3.93 -2.11 8.04
CA HIS A 445 2.77 -1.29 8.35
C HIS A 445 2.71 -0.06 7.44
N ARG A 446 1.51 0.49 7.32
CA ARG A 446 1.24 1.72 6.58
C ARG A 446 0.31 2.60 7.39
N LEU A 447 0.67 3.86 7.56
CA LEU A 447 -0.17 4.89 8.16
C LEU A 447 -0.40 5.98 7.14
N THR A 448 -1.66 6.31 6.88
CA THR A 448 -2.04 7.47 6.07
C THR A 448 -2.90 8.41 6.91
N ALA A 449 -2.66 9.70 6.80
CA ALA A 449 -3.49 10.72 7.40
C ALA A 449 -3.76 11.81 6.36
N GLU A 450 -5.01 12.18 6.22
CA GLU A 450 -5.49 13.20 5.31
C GLU A 450 -6.28 14.23 6.09
N PHE A 451 -5.98 15.48 5.84
CA PHE A 451 -6.72 16.62 6.35
C PHE A 451 -7.10 17.52 5.19
N ARG A 452 -8.35 17.96 5.13
CA ARG A 452 -8.84 18.95 4.16
C ARG A 452 -9.65 20.02 4.86
N HIS A 453 -9.44 21.26 4.47
CA HIS A 453 -10.19 22.40 4.96
C HIS A 453 -10.63 23.29 3.80
N ALA A 454 -11.89 23.64 3.76
CA ALA A 454 -12.46 24.61 2.83
C ALA A 454 -13.15 25.73 3.61
N SER A 455 -12.94 26.95 3.21
CA SER A 455 -13.56 28.13 3.80
C SER A 455 -13.59 29.29 2.79
N ASP A 456 -14.43 30.26 3.04
CA ASP A 456 -14.51 31.53 2.31
C ASP A 456 -13.18 32.29 2.34
N PHE A 457 -12.46 32.26 3.47
CA PHE A 457 -11.10 32.82 3.60
C PHE A 457 -10.12 32.24 2.58
N LEU A 458 -10.26 30.96 2.22
CA LEU A 458 -9.45 30.31 1.19
C LEU A 458 -9.94 30.60 -0.23
N GLY A 459 -11.12 31.19 -0.41
CA GLY A 459 -11.74 31.45 -1.70
C GLY A 459 -12.84 30.45 -2.12
N SER A 460 -13.33 29.64 -1.18
CA SER A 460 -14.51 28.83 -1.39
C SER A 460 -15.78 29.67 -1.33
N ASP A 461 -16.82 29.20 -2.04
CA ASP A 461 -18.17 29.69 -1.85
C ASP A 461 -18.62 29.51 -0.39
N SER A 462 -19.44 30.43 0.13
CA SER A 462 -19.91 30.44 1.52
C SER A 462 -20.68 29.18 1.93
N LEU A 463 -21.30 28.49 0.98
CA LEU A 463 -21.95 27.18 1.21
C LEU A 463 -20.95 26.02 1.30
N ILE A 464 -19.71 26.20 0.84
CA ILE A 464 -18.68 25.14 0.82
C ILE A 464 -17.66 25.40 1.91
N GLN A 465 -18.06 25.17 3.17
CA GLN A 465 -17.20 25.33 4.33
C GLN A 465 -17.18 24.05 5.15
N PHE A 466 -16.01 23.42 5.27
CA PHE A 466 -15.87 22.19 6.06
C PHE A 466 -14.42 21.96 6.49
N THR A 467 -14.27 21.11 7.50
CA THR A 467 -12.99 20.53 7.91
C THR A 467 -13.17 19.01 7.95
N ARG A 468 -12.38 18.28 7.18
CA ARG A 468 -12.41 16.82 7.06
C ARG A 468 -11.08 16.22 7.47
N GLY A 469 -11.11 15.22 8.33
CA GLY A 469 -9.96 14.41 8.74
C GLY A 469 -10.22 12.94 8.46
N LEU A 470 -9.20 12.23 7.95
CA LEU A 470 -9.22 10.79 7.74
C LEU A 470 -7.87 10.19 8.14
N VAL A 471 -7.89 9.14 8.94
CA VAL A 471 -6.70 8.40 9.35
C VAL A 471 -6.92 6.92 9.10
N GLU A 472 -5.98 6.28 8.44
CA GLU A 472 -5.98 4.84 8.18
C GLU A 472 -4.65 4.23 8.60
N PHE A 473 -4.72 3.16 9.38
CA PHE A 473 -3.56 2.34 9.74
C PHE A 473 -3.79 0.90 9.28
N ALA A 474 -2.84 0.35 8.56
CA ALA A 474 -2.83 -1.05 8.13
C ALA A 474 -1.52 -1.74 8.56
N SER A 475 -1.61 -3.01 8.94
CA SER A 475 -0.44 -3.79 9.32
C SER A 475 -0.51 -5.21 8.81
N TYR A 476 0.65 -5.78 8.50
CA TYR A 476 0.80 -7.06 7.83
C TYR A 476 1.81 -7.93 8.57
N TYR A 477 1.40 -9.14 8.93
CA TYR A 477 2.23 -10.11 9.66
C TYR A 477 2.25 -11.44 8.94
N ARG A 478 3.43 -11.97 8.69
CA ARG A 478 3.57 -13.32 8.20
C ARG A 478 3.45 -14.30 9.38
N VAL A 479 2.27 -14.92 9.51
CA VAL A 479 1.95 -15.85 10.61
C VAL A 479 2.39 -17.28 10.32
N ALA A 480 2.62 -17.62 9.05
CA ALA A 480 3.19 -18.89 8.63
C ALA A 480 4.00 -18.70 7.35
N ARG A 481 4.71 -19.75 6.88
CA ARG A 481 5.57 -19.69 5.68
C ARG A 481 4.95 -19.00 4.47
N ARG A 482 3.64 -19.16 4.29
CA ARG A 482 2.88 -18.62 3.16
C ARG A 482 1.56 -17.98 3.57
N ALA A 483 1.30 -17.83 4.88
CA ALA A 483 0.08 -17.19 5.36
C ALA A 483 0.42 -15.80 5.92
N VAL A 484 -0.43 -14.83 5.61
CA VAL A 484 -0.31 -13.43 6.02
C VAL A 484 -1.57 -13.04 6.75
N PHE A 485 -1.43 -12.53 7.95
CA PHE A 485 -2.48 -11.83 8.67
C PHE A 485 -2.36 -10.34 8.38
N ALA A 486 -3.43 -9.75 7.88
CA ALA A 486 -3.53 -8.32 7.57
C ALA A 486 -4.69 -7.73 8.36
N TRP A 487 -4.51 -6.56 8.93
CA TRP A 487 -5.59 -5.80 9.56
C TRP A 487 -5.46 -4.31 9.25
N ARG A 488 -6.61 -3.63 9.28
CA ARG A 488 -6.71 -2.21 8.97
C ARG A 488 -7.74 -1.56 9.89
N LEU A 489 -7.42 -0.35 10.34
CA LEU A 489 -8.35 0.54 11.02
C LEU A 489 -8.42 1.85 10.24
N ARG A 490 -9.63 2.37 10.06
CA ARG A 490 -9.89 3.67 9.43
C ARG A 490 -10.85 4.47 10.28
N PHE A 491 -10.51 5.71 10.53
CA PHE A 491 -11.34 6.70 11.21
C PHE A 491 -11.44 7.94 10.36
N GLY A 492 -12.64 8.48 10.24
CA GLY A 492 -12.85 9.73 9.53
C GLY A 492 -13.96 10.55 10.17
N ALA A 493 -13.81 11.87 10.06
CA ALA A 493 -14.84 12.81 10.47
C ALA A 493 -14.81 14.05 9.59
N VAL A 494 -15.98 14.63 9.37
CA VAL A 494 -16.15 15.93 8.73
C VAL A 494 -17.02 16.83 9.61
N VAL A 495 -16.66 18.10 9.66
CA VAL A 495 -17.36 19.12 10.42
C VAL A 495 -17.58 20.33 9.53
N ALA A 496 -18.81 20.85 9.52
CA ALA A 496 -19.15 22.10 8.82
C ALA A 496 -19.74 23.11 9.82
N PRO A 497 -19.64 24.40 9.56
CA PRO A 497 -20.35 25.42 10.33
C PRO A 497 -21.88 25.27 10.11
N ARG A 498 -22.67 25.89 10.98
CA ARG A 498 -24.11 25.99 10.80
C ARG A 498 -24.41 27.09 9.78
N LEU A 499 -25.26 26.79 8.83
CA LEU A 499 -25.83 27.74 7.88
C LEU A 499 -27.20 28.17 8.39
N ASN A 500 -27.53 29.44 8.28
CA ASN A 500 -28.88 29.93 8.56
C ASN A 500 -29.69 29.82 7.27
N LEU A 501 -30.49 28.77 7.17
CA LEU A 501 -31.47 28.56 6.12
C LEU A 501 -32.86 29.07 6.60
N GLU A 502 -33.80 29.24 5.72
CA GLU A 502 -35.18 29.61 6.07
C GLU A 502 -35.86 28.57 6.98
N SER A 503 -35.47 27.31 6.80
CA SER A 503 -35.88 26.15 7.65
C SER A 503 -35.22 26.11 9.05
N GLY A 504 -34.19 26.94 9.31
CA GLY A 504 -33.42 26.96 10.55
C GLY A 504 -31.91 26.94 10.37
N ALA A 505 -31.19 26.75 11.47
CA ALA A 505 -29.71 26.72 11.44
C ALA A 505 -29.20 25.28 11.27
N GLU A 506 -28.99 24.85 10.05
CA GLU A 506 -28.54 23.49 9.71
C GLU A 506 -27.06 23.46 9.28
N ARG A 507 -26.45 22.28 9.31
CA ARG A 507 -25.08 22.05 8.84
C ARG A 507 -25.09 21.44 7.46
N PHE A 508 -24.65 22.19 6.47
CA PHE A 508 -24.47 21.67 5.13
C PHE A 508 -23.07 21.09 4.92
N ILE A 509 -22.99 19.82 4.59
CA ILE A 509 -21.77 19.15 4.15
C ILE A 509 -22.03 18.72 2.71
N PRO A 510 -21.25 19.20 1.72
CA PRO A 510 -21.39 18.73 0.33
C PRO A 510 -21.32 17.21 0.25
N ALA A 511 -22.12 16.59 -0.62
CA ALA A 511 -22.21 15.13 -0.70
C ALA A 511 -20.85 14.48 -0.93
N GLU A 512 -19.97 15.09 -1.74
CA GLU A 512 -18.63 14.60 -2.01
C GLU A 512 -17.65 14.67 -0.82
N ASP A 513 -17.98 15.37 0.24
CA ASP A 513 -17.15 15.47 1.46
C ASP A 513 -17.67 14.61 2.60
N ARG A 514 -18.88 14.08 2.47
CA ARG A 514 -19.45 13.14 3.44
C ARG A 514 -18.70 11.82 3.45
N MET A 515 -18.93 11.03 4.47
CA MET A 515 -18.33 9.72 4.66
C MET A 515 -19.29 8.63 4.18
N TYR A 516 -18.77 7.69 3.41
CA TYR A 516 -19.52 6.56 2.86
C TYR A 516 -18.88 5.24 3.27
N GLY A 517 -19.68 4.16 3.29
CA GLY A 517 -19.23 2.83 3.67
C GLY A 517 -20.09 1.71 3.11
N GLY A 518 -19.50 0.53 3.05
CA GLY A 518 -19.99 -0.65 2.34
C GLY A 518 -19.16 -0.90 1.09
N GLY A 519 -19.28 -2.10 0.55
CA GLY A 519 -18.57 -2.50 -0.67
C GLY A 519 -17.19 -3.11 -0.44
N PRO A 520 -16.48 -3.43 -1.53
CA PRO A 520 -15.28 -4.28 -1.53
C PRO A 520 -14.08 -3.69 -0.78
N ASN A 521 -14.07 -2.38 -0.50
CA ASN A 521 -12.94 -1.67 0.09
C ASN A 521 -13.20 -1.19 1.53
N SER A 522 -14.36 -1.51 2.12
CA SER A 522 -14.71 -1.14 3.48
C SER A 522 -15.32 -2.32 4.25
N VAL A 523 -16.63 -2.52 4.25
CA VAL A 523 -17.35 -3.61 4.92
C VAL A 523 -18.05 -4.46 3.87
N ARG A 524 -17.46 -5.59 3.52
CA ARG A 524 -17.83 -6.43 2.36
C ARG A 524 -19.15 -7.19 2.46
N GLY A 525 -19.77 -7.20 3.62
CA GLY A 525 -21.13 -7.72 3.76
C GLY A 525 -22.23 -6.78 3.28
N TYR A 526 -21.88 -5.55 2.93
CA TYR A 526 -22.78 -4.53 2.38
C TYR A 526 -22.47 -4.23 0.93
N GLY A 527 -23.45 -3.84 0.15
CA GLY A 527 -23.23 -3.23 -1.15
C GLY A 527 -22.49 -1.89 -1.02
N GLN A 528 -22.10 -1.33 -2.15
CA GLN A 528 -21.38 -0.06 -2.15
C GLN A 528 -22.27 1.03 -1.55
N ASN A 529 -21.74 1.72 -0.55
CA ASN A 529 -22.38 2.83 0.19
C ASN A 529 -23.66 2.46 0.98
N GLU A 530 -24.01 1.19 1.11
CA GLU A 530 -25.20 0.73 1.84
C GLU A 530 -25.04 0.72 3.38
N LEU A 531 -23.84 0.90 3.93
CA LEU A 531 -23.61 0.81 5.38
C LEU A 531 -24.07 2.07 6.13
N GLY A 532 -24.09 3.22 5.47
CA GLY A 532 -24.44 4.51 6.06
C GLY A 532 -25.93 4.84 6.06
N PRO A 533 -26.29 6.09 6.39
CA PRO A 533 -27.63 6.63 6.19
C PRO A 533 -28.06 6.51 4.73
N LEU A 534 -29.32 6.11 4.53
CA LEU A 534 -29.93 5.92 3.23
C LEU A 534 -31.25 6.67 3.18
N VAL A 535 -31.62 7.14 1.98
CA VAL A 535 -32.95 7.67 1.68
C VAL A 535 -33.53 6.89 0.51
N ARG A 536 -34.86 6.70 0.52
CA ARG A 536 -35.58 5.98 -0.53
C ARG A 536 -36.67 6.82 -1.15
N VAL A 537 -36.81 6.66 -2.44
CA VAL A 537 -37.81 7.37 -3.25
C VAL A 537 -38.63 6.35 -4.00
N LEU A 538 -39.94 6.37 -3.79
CA LEU A 538 -40.93 5.57 -4.54
C LEU A 538 -41.19 6.28 -5.89
N GLU A 539 -40.53 5.80 -6.94
CA GLU A 539 -40.71 6.38 -8.29
C GLU A 539 -41.99 5.92 -8.97
N ARG A 540 -42.38 4.67 -8.68
CA ARG A 540 -43.57 4.07 -9.25
C ARG A 540 -44.19 3.11 -8.24
N GLY A 541 -45.53 3.01 -8.24
CA GLY A 541 -46.25 2.11 -7.35
C GLY A 541 -46.96 2.83 -6.22
N THR A 542 -47.47 2.06 -5.29
CA THR A 542 -48.19 2.53 -4.10
C THR A 542 -47.57 2.00 -2.83
N TYR A 543 -47.66 2.78 -1.77
CA TYR A 543 -47.28 2.40 -0.42
C TYR A 543 -48.52 2.22 0.45
N ASP A 544 -48.65 1.08 1.08
CA ASP A 544 -49.71 0.81 2.05
C ASP A 544 -49.20 1.10 3.47
N SER A 545 -49.69 2.16 4.07
CA SER A 545 -49.33 2.59 5.40
C SER A 545 -49.78 1.60 6.50
N THR A 546 -50.76 0.73 6.20
CA THR A 546 -51.32 -0.25 7.15
C THR A 546 -50.39 -1.46 7.30
N THR A 547 -49.82 -1.91 6.16
CA THR A 547 -48.92 -3.07 6.11
C THR A 547 -47.44 -2.68 6.14
N GLY A 548 -47.14 -1.39 5.92
CA GLY A 548 -45.76 -0.90 5.81
C GLY A 548 -45.03 -1.34 4.53
N ARG A 549 -45.78 -1.79 3.52
CA ARG A 549 -45.19 -2.40 2.29
C ARG A 549 -45.54 -1.58 1.03
N VAL A 550 -44.67 -1.70 0.07
CA VAL A 550 -44.93 -1.25 -1.30
C VAL A 550 -45.53 -2.39 -2.12
N ASP A 551 -46.23 -2.08 -3.17
CA ASP A 551 -46.81 -3.09 -4.09
C ASP A 551 -45.68 -3.85 -4.85
N ASP A 552 -46.01 -5.04 -5.42
CA ASP A 552 -45.07 -5.90 -6.14
C ASP A 552 -44.54 -5.26 -7.43
N ALA A 553 -45.18 -4.24 -7.97
CA ALA A 553 -44.78 -3.50 -9.16
C ALA A 553 -44.02 -2.20 -8.83
N ALA A 554 -43.82 -1.91 -7.55
CA ALA A 554 -43.19 -0.68 -7.13
C ALA A 554 -41.69 -0.63 -7.51
N VAL A 555 -41.28 0.55 -7.95
CA VAL A 555 -39.86 0.87 -8.19
C VAL A 555 -39.44 1.83 -7.08
N VAL A 556 -38.57 1.34 -6.22
CA VAL A 556 -38.01 2.12 -5.09
C VAL A 556 -36.51 2.35 -5.34
N ARG A 557 -36.15 3.59 -5.62
CA ARG A 557 -34.76 4.00 -5.75
C ARG A 557 -34.15 4.24 -4.37
N THR A 558 -32.95 3.72 -4.15
CA THR A 558 -32.20 3.93 -2.92
C THR A 558 -31.02 4.83 -3.19
N SER A 559 -30.84 5.88 -2.38
CA SER A 559 -29.69 6.78 -2.45
C SER A 559 -28.96 6.83 -1.11
N ALA A 560 -27.63 6.76 -1.17
CA ALA A 560 -26.77 6.89 0.00
C ALA A 560 -26.58 8.36 0.34
N SER A 561 -27.04 8.75 1.51
CA SER A 561 -26.92 10.13 1.97
C SER A 561 -25.55 10.41 2.59
N GLY A 562 -24.80 9.34 2.99
CA GLY A 562 -23.52 9.45 3.70
C GLY A 562 -23.65 9.99 5.12
N GLY A 563 -22.59 9.91 5.89
CA GLY A 563 -22.52 10.45 7.24
C GLY A 563 -21.39 11.48 7.40
N ASP A 564 -21.24 12.01 8.60
CA ASP A 564 -20.16 12.90 8.97
C ASP A 564 -19.05 12.21 9.78
N GLN A 565 -19.24 10.94 10.15
CA GLN A 565 -18.26 10.13 10.88
C GLN A 565 -18.20 8.72 10.31
N VAL A 566 -17.02 8.13 10.35
CA VAL A 566 -16.81 6.75 9.91
C VAL A 566 -15.79 6.04 10.77
N ILE A 567 -16.06 4.77 11.06
CA ILE A 567 -15.11 3.83 11.64
C ILE A 567 -15.17 2.52 10.86
N PHE A 568 -14.01 2.03 10.40
CA PHE A 568 -13.87 0.70 9.82
C PHE A 568 -12.73 -0.07 10.47
N ALA A 569 -12.96 -1.36 10.69
CA ALA A 569 -11.96 -2.32 11.12
C ALA A 569 -12.06 -3.55 10.20
N ASN A 570 -10.95 -3.95 9.62
CA ASN A 570 -10.88 -5.13 8.76
C ASN A 570 -9.78 -6.06 9.27
N ALA A 571 -10.05 -7.34 9.34
CA ALA A 571 -9.07 -8.37 9.64
C ALA A 571 -9.17 -9.49 8.61
N GLU A 572 -8.05 -9.89 8.04
CA GLU A 572 -8.00 -10.85 6.94
C GLU A 572 -6.81 -11.79 7.06
N LEU A 573 -7.05 -13.09 6.97
CA LEU A 573 -6.04 -14.11 6.87
C LEU A 573 -5.93 -14.59 5.41
N ARG A 574 -4.79 -14.33 4.78
CA ARG A 574 -4.46 -14.72 3.40
C ARG A 574 -3.58 -15.94 3.40
N PHE A 575 -3.91 -16.95 2.58
CA PHE A 575 -3.11 -18.16 2.44
C PHE A 575 -3.17 -18.68 1.01
N PRO A 576 -2.05 -19.18 0.45
CA PRO A 576 -2.06 -19.75 -0.89
C PRO A 576 -2.87 -21.03 -0.88
N LEU A 577 -3.80 -21.12 -1.79
CA LEU A 577 -4.49 -22.37 -2.09
C LEU A 577 -3.59 -23.22 -2.99
N PRO A 578 -3.49 -24.50 -2.74
CA PRO A 578 -2.59 -25.37 -3.48
C PRO A 578 -3.14 -25.77 -4.86
N VAL A 579 -4.11 -25.03 -5.36
CA VAL A 579 -4.69 -25.14 -6.71
C VAL A 579 -3.94 -24.18 -7.64
N PHE A 580 -3.84 -24.52 -8.93
CA PHE A 580 -3.14 -23.73 -9.96
C PHE A 580 -1.68 -23.37 -9.58
N ALA A 581 -0.92 -24.35 -9.11
CA ALA A 581 0.48 -24.19 -8.72
C ALA A 581 0.73 -23.07 -7.67
N GLY A 582 -0.26 -22.82 -6.80
CA GLY A 582 -0.17 -21.82 -5.75
C GLY A 582 -0.38 -20.36 -6.22
N ARG A 583 -0.87 -20.17 -7.44
CA ARG A 583 -1.25 -18.84 -7.95
C ARG A 583 -2.57 -18.32 -7.38
N LEU A 584 -3.40 -19.22 -6.84
CA LEU A 584 -4.65 -18.87 -6.19
C LEU A 584 -4.41 -18.64 -4.70
N VAL A 585 -4.76 -17.45 -4.22
CA VAL A 585 -4.71 -17.07 -2.80
C VAL A 585 -6.13 -17.02 -2.27
N GLY A 586 -6.41 -17.84 -1.25
CA GLY A 586 -7.63 -17.75 -0.46
C GLY A 586 -7.50 -16.72 0.64
N ALA A 587 -8.62 -16.12 1.05
CA ALA A 587 -8.70 -15.24 2.17
C ALA A 587 -9.94 -15.57 3.02
N VAL A 588 -9.81 -15.47 4.32
CA VAL A 588 -10.94 -15.43 5.26
C VAL A 588 -10.86 -14.09 5.96
N PHE A 589 -11.98 -13.39 6.07
CA PHE A 589 -11.99 -12.05 6.63
C PHE A 589 -13.18 -11.80 7.55
N VAL A 590 -13.00 -10.82 8.39
CA VAL A 590 -14.05 -10.20 9.21
C VAL A 590 -13.89 -8.70 9.04
N ASP A 591 -14.95 -8.05 8.59
CA ASP A 591 -15.05 -6.61 8.46
C ASP A 591 -16.04 -6.08 9.50
N ALA A 592 -15.72 -4.95 10.08
CA ALA A 592 -16.59 -4.25 11.03
C ALA A 592 -16.60 -2.76 10.69
N GLY A 593 -17.75 -2.11 10.86
CA GLY A 593 -17.81 -0.67 10.65
C GLY A 593 -19.14 -0.04 10.88
N GLN A 594 -19.10 1.28 10.93
CA GLN A 594 -20.27 2.16 11.04
C GLN A 594 -19.99 3.45 10.28
N VAL A 595 -20.99 3.95 9.59
CA VAL A 595 -21.08 5.33 9.12
C VAL A 595 -22.21 5.98 9.88
N ALA A 596 -21.93 7.07 10.57
CA ALA A 596 -22.86 7.74 11.48
C ALA A 596 -22.98 9.23 11.14
N GLN A 597 -24.09 9.82 11.55
CA GLN A 597 -24.35 11.25 11.48
C GLN A 597 -24.40 11.84 12.88
N ARG A 598 -23.68 12.93 13.11
CA ARG A 598 -23.62 13.58 14.41
C ARG A 598 -24.99 14.21 14.72
N GLY A 599 -25.53 13.83 15.88
CA GLY A 599 -26.82 14.35 16.37
C GLY A 599 -27.89 13.28 16.49
N GLU A 600 -28.02 12.37 15.52
CA GLU A 600 -28.99 11.27 15.58
C GLU A 600 -28.39 9.95 16.01
N GLU A 601 -27.23 9.59 15.46
CA GLU A 601 -26.52 8.34 15.78
C GLU A 601 -25.00 8.60 15.81
N ALA A 602 -24.46 9.08 16.92
CA ALA A 602 -23.00 9.10 17.07
C ALA A 602 -22.41 7.69 16.92
N VAL A 603 -21.14 7.58 16.54
CA VAL A 603 -20.44 6.29 16.48
C VAL A 603 -20.52 5.61 17.86
N THR A 604 -21.18 4.46 17.91
CA THR A 604 -21.38 3.65 19.13
C THR A 604 -20.96 2.21 18.87
N LEU A 605 -20.58 1.50 19.92
CA LEU A 605 -20.26 0.07 19.81
C LEU A 605 -21.46 -0.77 19.32
N SER A 606 -22.68 -0.40 19.68
CA SER A 606 -23.92 -1.06 19.23
C SER A 606 -24.27 -0.80 17.77
N GLY A 607 -23.82 0.32 17.22
CA GLY A 607 -24.00 0.70 15.81
C GLY A 607 -23.02 0.01 14.86
N ILE A 608 -21.92 -0.58 15.37
CA ILE A 608 -20.93 -1.26 14.54
C ILE A 608 -21.53 -2.56 14.00
N ARG A 609 -21.51 -2.69 12.67
CA ARG A 609 -21.94 -3.90 11.94
C ARG A 609 -20.74 -4.77 11.61
N VAL A 610 -20.83 -6.07 11.94
CA VAL A 610 -19.74 -7.04 11.76
C VAL A 610 -20.16 -8.08 10.71
N THR A 611 -19.34 -8.23 9.68
CA THR A 611 -19.63 -9.13 8.56
C THR A 611 -18.42 -10.04 8.26
N PRO A 612 -18.55 -11.37 8.42
CA PRO A 612 -17.56 -12.33 8.01
C PRO A 612 -17.64 -12.61 6.51
N GLY A 613 -16.56 -13.15 5.93
CA GLY A 613 -16.58 -13.56 4.53
C GLY A 613 -15.35 -14.33 4.10
N VAL A 614 -15.38 -14.73 2.83
CA VAL A 614 -14.29 -15.45 2.16
C VAL A 614 -13.95 -14.76 0.85
N GLY A 615 -12.70 -14.88 0.43
CA GLY A 615 -12.24 -14.26 -0.81
C GLY A 615 -11.22 -15.12 -1.56
N PHE A 616 -11.14 -14.91 -2.86
CA PHE A 616 -10.19 -15.53 -3.75
C PHE A 616 -9.46 -14.48 -4.58
N ARG A 617 -8.17 -14.68 -4.78
CA ARG A 617 -7.31 -13.76 -5.51
C ARG A 617 -6.38 -14.52 -6.43
N VAL A 618 -6.31 -14.09 -7.69
CA VAL A 618 -5.42 -14.67 -8.70
C VAL A 618 -4.57 -13.55 -9.30
N ALA A 619 -3.26 -13.66 -9.21
CA ALA A 619 -2.36 -12.74 -9.90
C ALA A 619 -2.34 -13.07 -11.40
N THR A 620 -2.65 -12.09 -12.23
CA THR A 620 -2.61 -12.20 -13.70
C THR A 620 -1.72 -11.12 -14.31
N ALA A 621 -1.38 -11.25 -15.58
CA ALA A 621 -0.62 -10.24 -16.30
C ALA A 621 -1.34 -8.88 -16.40
N LEU A 622 -2.67 -8.88 -16.34
CA LEU A 622 -3.52 -7.69 -16.37
C LEU A 622 -3.77 -7.08 -14.98
N GLY A 623 -3.19 -7.67 -13.94
CA GLY A 623 -3.42 -7.33 -12.55
C GLY A 623 -4.15 -8.43 -11.78
N PRO A 624 -4.37 -8.27 -10.48
CA PRO A 624 -5.05 -9.27 -9.67
C PRO A 624 -6.54 -9.34 -10.00
N ILE A 625 -7.05 -10.55 -10.19
CA ILE A 625 -8.49 -10.85 -10.17
C ILE A 625 -8.87 -11.11 -8.72
N ARG A 626 -9.91 -10.46 -8.23
CA ARG A 626 -10.42 -10.58 -6.86
C ARG A 626 -11.91 -10.92 -6.88
N LEU A 627 -12.28 -11.92 -6.10
CA LEU A 627 -13.65 -12.32 -5.82
C LEU A 627 -13.81 -12.44 -4.32
N ASP A 628 -14.66 -11.61 -3.71
CA ASP A 628 -14.96 -11.64 -2.29
C ASP A 628 -16.47 -11.90 -2.09
N ILE A 629 -16.82 -12.74 -1.11
CA ILE A 629 -18.18 -13.07 -0.71
C ILE A 629 -18.30 -12.70 0.77
N GLY A 630 -19.06 -11.67 1.07
CA GLY A 630 -19.37 -11.23 2.43
C GLY A 630 -20.75 -11.71 2.87
N TYR A 631 -20.89 -12.13 4.13
CA TYR A 631 -22.15 -12.49 4.74
C TYR A 631 -22.64 -11.36 5.63
N ASN A 632 -23.88 -10.90 5.39
CA ASN A 632 -24.57 -9.93 6.20
C ASN A 632 -25.76 -10.59 6.93
N GLY A 633 -25.63 -10.79 8.22
CA GLY A 633 -26.69 -11.37 9.05
C GLY A 633 -27.74 -10.37 9.56
N TYR A 634 -27.53 -9.07 9.30
CA TYR A 634 -28.41 -8.01 9.79
C TYR A 634 -29.63 -7.83 8.88
N ALA A 635 -30.70 -7.27 9.43
CA ALA A 635 -31.82 -6.79 8.66
C ALA A 635 -31.38 -5.59 7.76
N PRO A 636 -32.02 -5.37 6.61
CA PRO A 636 -31.82 -4.16 5.84
C PRO A 636 -32.04 -2.93 6.73
N ARG A 637 -31.26 -1.88 6.45
CA ARG A 637 -31.39 -0.64 7.20
C ARG A 637 -32.72 0.03 6.84
N SER A 638 -33.49 0.44 7.84
CA SER A 638 -34.65 1.30 7.66
C SER A 638 -34.21 2.69 7.18
N SER A 639 -35.06 3.36 6.47
CA SER A 639 -34.87 4.74 6.03
C SER A 639 -36.20 5.41 5.76
N ARG A 640 -36.22 6.73 5.68
CA ARG A 640 -37.38 7.46 5.21
C ARG A 640 -37.70 7.11 3.77
N LEU A 641 -38.99 6.98 3.46
CA LEU A 641 -39.51 6.74 2.13
C LEU A 641 -40.29 7.98 1.66
N TYR A 642 -39.81 8.57 0.58
CA TYR A 642 -40.42 9.73 -0.05
C TYR A 642 -41.09 9.36 -1.38
N LYS A 643 -42.06 10.18 -1.82
CA LYS A 643 -42.64 10.11 -3.15
C LYS A 643 -42.69 11.51 -3.78
N PRO A 644 -42.23 11.67 -5.03
CA PRO A 644 -42.37 12.94 -5.71
C PRO A 644 -43.84 13.15 -6.12
N GLU A 645 -44.46 14.24 -5.64
CA GLU A 645 -45.80 14.67 -5.95
C GLU A 645 -45.79 16.19 -6.26
N GLU A 646 -46.24 16.60 -7.44
CA GLU A 646 -46.35 18.01 -7.85
C GLU A 646 -45.09 18.87 -7.66
N GLY A 647 -43.87 18.25 -7.78
CA GLY A 647 -42.58 18.95 -7.62
C GLY A 647 -42.07 19.03 -6.18
N GLU A 648 -42.74 18.35 -5.26
CA GLU A 648 -42.34 18.23 -3.86
C GLU A 648 -42.15 16.77 -3.47
N LEU A 649 -41.26 16.49 -2.52
CA LEU A 649 -41.03 15.17 -1.94
C LEU A 649 -41.90 15.00 -0.70
N VAL A 650 -42.95 14.19 -0.81
CA VAL A 650 -43.87 13.88 0.26
C VAL A 650 -43.36 12.67 1.02
N LEU A 651 -43.24 12.78 2.35
CA LEU A 651 -42.85 11.67 3.23
C LEU A 651 -43.97 10.65 3.37
N LEU A 652 -43.75 9.42 2.92
CA LEU A 652 -44.70 8.31 3.04
C LEU A 652 -44.50 7.51 4.31
N ALA A 653 -43.26 7.30 4.74
CA ALA A 653 -42.88 6.54 5.95
C ALA A 653 -41.57 7.04 6.55
N GLU A 654 -41.52 7.15 7.88
CA GLU A 654 -40.27 7.45 8.61
C GLU A 654 -39.32 6.26 8.64
N ASP A 655 -39.86 5.03 8.79
CA ASP A 655 -39.11 3.79 9.01
C ASP A 655 -39.51 2.71 8.00
N TYR A 656 -39.24 2.96 6.72
CA TYR A 656 -39.44 1.95 5.68
C TYR A 656 -38.26 0.96 5.63
N THR A 657 -38.56 -0.33 5.69
CA THR A 657 -37.58 -1.42 5.54
C THR A 657 -37.99 -2.30 4.35
N PRO A 658 -37.14 -2.44 3.33
CA PRO A 658 -37.45 -3.28 2.18
C PRO A 658 -37.51 -4.76 2.60
N ASP A 659 -38.37 -5.55 1.97
CA ASP A 659 -38.47 -6.97 2.18
C ASP A 659 -37.16 -7.68 1.78
N THR A 660 -36.66 -8.55 2.65
CA THR A 660 -35.46 -9.35 2.35
C THR A 660 -35.83 -10.58 1.55
N SER A 661 -35.28 -10.71 0.36
CA SER A 661 -35.36 -11.92 -0.45
C SER A 661 -34.46 -13.02 0.13
N GLY A 662 -35.01 -13.90 0.96
CA GLY A 662 -34.45 -15.18 1.31
C GLY A 662 -32.99 -15.25 1.81
N LEU A 663 -32.44 -16.47 1.94
CA LEU A 663 -31.08 -16.72 2.44
C LEU A 663 -29.99 -16.15 1.50
N LEU A 664 -30.20 -16.18 0.20
CA LEU A 664 -29.23 -15.69 -0.79
C LEU A 664 -29.02 -14.18 -0.74
N GLY A 665 -30.04 -13.41 -0.37
CA GLY A 665 -29.96 -11.96 -0.19
C GLY A 665 -29.00 -11.51 0.93
N LYS A 666 -28.60 -12.42 1.83
CA LYS A 666 -27.62 -12.15 2.88
C LYS A 666 -26.17 -12.22 2.42
N PHE A 667 -25.91 -12.70 1.21
CA PHE A 667 -24.57 -12.76 0.65
C PHE A 667 -24.35 -11.65 -0.35
N ARG A 668 -23.22 -10.96 -0.21
CA ARG A 668 -22.79 -9.92 -1.16
C ARG A 668 -21.54 -10.39 -1.90
N LEU A 669 -21.63 -10.40 -3.22
CA LEU A 669 -20.55 -10.79 -4.12
C LEU A 669 -19.88 -9.55 -4.69
N HIS A 670 -18.55 -9.47 -4.56
CA HIS A 670 -17.76 -8.41 -5.14
C HIS A 670 -16.73 -8.99 -6.07
N PHE A 671 -16.71 -8.53 -7.32
CA PHE A 671 -15.76 -8.95 -8.34
C PHE A 671 -15.02 -7.75 -8.92
N SER A 672 -13.71 -7.88 -9.13
CA SER A 672 -12.91 -6.86 -9.79
C SER A 672 -11.72 -7.45 -10.52
N VAL A 673 -11.36 -6.86 -11.67
CA VAL A 673 -10.20 -7.20 -12.49
C VAL A 673 -9.36 -5.96 -12.73
N GLY A 674 -8.04 -6.09 -12.64
CA GLY A 674 -7.08 -4.99 -12.77
C GLY A 674 -6.68 -4.42 -11.42
N GLN A 675 -5.85 -3.37 -11.43
CA GLN A 675 -5.49 -2.67 -10.19
C GLN A 675 -6.74 -2.01 -9.60
N ALA A 676 -7.16 -2.51 -8.45
CA ALA A 676 -8.05 -1.76 -7.58
C ALA A 676 -7.16 -0.78 -6.79
N PHE A 677 -6.84 0.37 -7.42
CA PHE A 677 -6.11 1.54 -6.88
C PHE A 677 -4.62 1.35 -6.58
#